data_00938f9fef54fddca809b1c28d7bd82a
#
_entry.id   00938f9fef54fddca809b1c28d7bd82a
#
_cell.length_a   1.000
_cell.length_b   1.000
_cell.length_c   1.000
_cell.angle_alpha   90.00
_cell.angle_beta   90.00
_cell.angle_gamma   90.00
#
_symmetry.space_group_name_H-M   'P 1'
#
loop_
_entity.id
_entity.type
_entity.pdbx_description
1 polymer ?
#
loop_
_entity_poly.entity_id
_entity_poly.type
_entity_poly.pdbx_seq_one_letter_code
_entity_poly.pdbx_strand_id
1 'polypeptide(L)'
;MKFCCVSICLVFLYTGLKGQYTSHIVQLKDKANNVHKIQDPTTFLSAKAIDRRAKQHINIDSTDLPVSQSYLDIIRTVPGVNILNTSRWLNQVLINTTDAASLATINAFEFVVSTSPVAAIANPRPNNIINRKFEETITPLPDRSLINERNHQRQAGGETGNTINYGNNFKQIHIHEGEFLHNLGFTGRNITMAFMDAGFLGFKTNPAFDSVRLQNRILGEYDFVNNEPSVNEDHIHGMYCLSTVASNRPGSIVGTAPHANFWLFRTEDASTEFPIEEQNWAAAAEFADSAGVDMISSSLGYAQFVNPAFNHAYDQRDGNTALITIAADMAAKKGMIVMNSAGNSGGAGNDFRFVSCPADGDSVVAVGAVDVDGNIAEFSSWGPNGAGKLKPNIVSVGQGTVLANTVGAATSGNGTSFSNPNIAGLIACLWQAFPEYSNMQIIDEVQKSAHKFSTPDDRYGYGIPNFKKAFYSLLHRSFAASVSSAGCTTTIEWTSKDTRSMRYILERKMESDTGFVKVATLDGKTDSFKLNTYSYKDVLISGSPNEQVVYRLKQNVTADTSVILYTTTIQLTEICSLGDRLIVRPNPFQNDINFVLGSSTAISKLSVSLTDMGGRTLYRYEGSTLPGNFYLSIPTQSLSAGMYILTIRDSKKILHSRKLVKQSL
;
A
#
# COMPACT_ATOMS: atom_id res chain seq x y z
N MET A 1 -66.52 61.59 -34.62
CA MET A 1 -65.09 61.30 -34.92
C MET A 1 -64.60 60.35 -33.75
N LYS A 2 -64.41 59.04 -34.06
CA LYS A 2 -63.90 58.06 -33.13
C LYS A 2 -62.43 57.86 -33.43
N PHE A 3 -61.54 58.20 -32.50
CA PHE A 3 -60.12 57.86 -32.56
C PHE A 3 -59.88 56.44 -32.06
N CYS A 4 -59.34 55.63 -32.92
CA CYS A 4 -58.92 54.27 -32.62
C CYS A 4 -57.44 54.30 -32.22
N CYS A 5 -57.10 54.13 -30.96
CA CYS A 5 -55.73 53.90 -30.52
C CYS A 5 -55.29 52.45 -30.78
N VAL A 6 -54.33 52.27 -31.69
CA VAL A 6 -53.64 50.99 -31.88
C VAL A 6 -52.45 50.98 -30.95
N SER A 7 -52.53 50.15 -29.93
CA SER A 7 -51.39 49.82 -29.04
C SER A 7 -50.50 48.77 -29.71
N ILE A 8 -49.32 49.16 -30.13
CA ILE A 8 -48.26 48.27 -30.62
C ILE A 8 -47.56 47.68 -29.36
N CYS A 9 -47.85 46.42 -29.05
CA CYS A 9 -47.06 45.64 -28.07
C CYS A 9 -45.71 45.27 -28.70
N LEU A 10 -44.65 45.95 -28.31
CA LEU A 10 -43.29 45.53 -28.58
C LEU A 10 -42.98 44.33 -27.64
N VAL A 11 -43.01 43.13 -28.18
CA VAL A 11 -42.49 41.93 -27.51
C VAL A 11 -40.95 42.02 -27.60
N PHE A 12 -40.31 42.43 -26.53
CA PHE A 12 -38.87 42.25 -26.35
C PHE A 12 -38.59 40.75 -26.18
N LEU A 13 -38.16 40.07 -27.23
CA LEU A 13 -37.51 38.78 -27.13
C LEU A 13 -36.17 38.99 -26.41
N TYR A 14 -36.17 38.76 -25.12
CA TYR A 14 -34.93 38.53 -24.39
C TYR A 14 -34.30 37.22 -24.90
N THR A 15 -33.51 37.31 -25.96
CA THR A 15 -32.52 36.29 -26.27
C THR A 15 -31.43 36.41 -25.22
N GLY A 16 -31.61 35.69 -24.08
CA GLY A 16 -30.51 35.53 -23.15
C GLY A 16 -29.32 34.97 -23.93
N LEU A 17 -28.23 35.72 -23.99
CA LEU A 17 -26.93 35.20 -24.39
C LEU A 17 -26.61 34.05 -23.47
N LYS A 18 -26.99 32.82 -23.88
CA LYS A 18 -26.45 31.61 -23.24
C LYS A 18 -24.96 31.65 -23.55
N GLY A 19 -24.14 31.75 -22.50
CA GLY A 19 -22.70 31.65 -22.65
C GLY A 19 -22.36 30.43 -23.51
N GLN A 20 -21.56 30.65 -24.52
CA GLN A 20 -21.21 29.61 -25.48
C GLN A 20 -20.10 28.77 -24.82
N TYR A 21 -20.40 27.55 -24.52
CA TYR A 21 -19.41 26.62 -23.96
C TYR A 21 -18.40 26.23 -25.02
N THR A 22 -17.12 26.09 -24.63
CA THR A 22 -16.03 25.72 -25.52
C THR A 22 -15.80 24.25 -25.63
N SER A 23 -16.11 23.47 -24.56
CA SER A 23 -15.87 22.04 -24.53
C SER A 23 -17.12 21.27 -24.15
N HIS A 24 -17.29 20.10 -24.77
CA HIS A 24 -18.45 19.24 -24.59
C HIS A 24 -18.06 17.79 -24.52
N ILE A 25 -18.71 17.04 -23.63
CA ILE A 25 -18.66 15.58 -23.63
C ILE A 25 -19.73 15.07 -24.61
N VAL A 26 -19.32 14.24 -25.56
CA VAL A 26 -20.20 13.50 -26.47
C VAL A 26 -20.35 12.09 -25.92
N GLN A 27 -21.54 11.74 -25.45
CA GLN A 27 -21.88 10.38 -25.00
C GLN A 27 -22.17 9.52 -26.21
N LEU A 28 -21.43 8.40 -26.34
CA LEU A 28 -21.63 7.44 -27.43
C LEU A 28 -22.55 6.30 -27.00
N LYS A 29 -23.30 5.76 -27.94
CA LYS A 29 -24.29 4.69 -27.74
C LYS A 29 -23.62 3.35 -27.44
N ASP A 30 -22.59 3.01 -28.18
CA ASP A 30 -21.90 1.73 -28.15
C ASP A 30 -20.45 1.84 -28.66
N LYS A 31 -19.80 0.70 -28.81
CA LYS A 31 -18.45 0.56 -29.40
C LYS A 31 -18.49 -0.33 -30.66
N ALA A 32 -19.53 -0.19 -31.47
CA ALA A 32 -19.68 -1.00 -32.68
C ALA A 32 -18.54 -0.80 -33.66
N ASN A 33 -18.26 -1.82 -34.47
CA ASN A 33 -17.18 -1.83 -35.45
C ASN A 33 -15.78 -1.54 -34.86
N ASN A 34 -15.56 -1.93 -33.58
CA ASN A 34 -14.27 -1.77 -32.94
C ASN A 34 -13.23 -2.70 -33.57
N VAL A 35 -12.07 -2.15 -33.90
CA VAL A 35 -10.94 -2.94 -34.43
C VAL A 35 -10.29 -3.83 -33.37
N HIS A 36 -10.41 -3.45 -32.09
CA HIS A 36 -9.93 -4.22 -30.96
C HIS A 36 -10.95 -5.27 -30.52
N LYS A 37 -10.46 -6.39 -29.99
CA LYS A 37 -11.31 -7.50 -29.50
C LYS A 37 -10.93 -7.86 -28.09
N ILE A 38 -11.91 -8.18 -27.25
CA ILE A 38 -11.71 -8.61 -25.87
C ILE A 38 -10.77 -9.83 -25.78
N GLN A 39 -10.82 -10.71 -26.79
CA GLN A 39 -10.01 -11.92 -26.87
C GLN A 39 -8.54 -11.65 -27.19
N ASP A 40 -8.21 -10.43 -27.67
CA ASP A 40 -6.83 -9.98 -27.91
C ASP A 40 -6.55 -8.67 -27.18
N PRO A 41 -6.45 -8.70 -25.84
CA PRO A 41 -6.27 -7.51 -25.02
C PRO A 41 -4.89 -6.86 -25.21
N THR A 42 -3.92 -7.55 -25.78
CA THR A 42 -2.56 -7.03 -26.01
C THR A 42 -2.53 -5.83 -26.95
N THR A 43 -3.61 -5.64 -27.72
CA THR A 43 -3.77 -4.50 -28.66
C THR A 43 -4.16 -3.18 -27.97
N PHE A 44 -4.56 -3.22 -26.68
CA PHE A 44 -5.02 -2.03 -25.94
C PHE A 44 -4.62 -2.02 -24.44
N LEU A 45 -4.08 -3.11 -23.91
CA LEU A 45 -3.57 -3.22 -22.53
C LEU A 45 -2.11 -3.68 -22.55
N SER A 46 -1.29 -3.13 -21.69
CA SER A 46 0.06 -3.61 -21.47
C SER A 46 0.07 -5.01 -20.81
N ALA A 47 1.17 -5.73 -20.96
CA ALA A 47 1.34 -7.02 -20.29
C ALA A 47 1.14 -6.92 -18.77
N LYS A 48 1.59 -5.82 -18.14
CA LYS A 48 1.43 -5.57 -16.70
C LYS A 48 -0.04 -5.35 -16.32
N ALA A 49 -0.83 -4.66 -17.17
CA ALA A 49 -2.25 -4.47 -16.96
C ALA A 49 -3.04 -5.79 -17.04
N ILE A 50 -2.66 -6.66 -17.98
CA ILE A 50 -3.25 -8.00 -18.14
C ILE A 50 -2.88 -8.88 -16.93
N ASP A 51 -1.61 -8.87 -16.51
CA ASP A 51 -1.13 -9.63 -15.34
C ASP A 51 -1.82 -9.19 -14.04
N ARG A 52 -2.01 -7.87 -13.82
CA ARG A 52 -2.76 -7.34 -12.67
C ARG A 52 -4.17 -7.91 -12.62
N ARG A 53 -4.91 -7.91 -13.76
CA ARG A 53 -6.27 -8.48 -13.82
C ARG A 53 -6.26 -9.97 -13.55
N ALA A 54 -5.35 -10.71 -14.16
CA ALA A 54 -5.22 -12.15 -13.97
C ALA A 54 -4.96 -12.52 -12.49
N LYS A 55 -4.04 -11.82 -11.84
CA LYS A 55 -3.73 -12.02 -10.41
C LYS A 55 -4.92 -11.75 -9.48
N GLN A 56 -5.77 -10.80 -9.84
CA GLN A 56 -6.92 -10.41 -9.05
C GLN A 56 -8.24 -11.04 -9.53
N HIS A 57 -8.19 -11.96 -10.49
CA HIS A 57 -9.34 -12.64 -11.09
C HIS A 57 -10.37 -11.68 -11.71
N ILE A 58 -9.89 -10.58 -12.32
CA ILE A 58 -10.72 -9.59 -13.00
C ILE A 58 -10.81 -9.91 -14.48
N ASN A 59 -12.03 -10.05 -14.96
CA ASN A 59 -12.28 -10.28 -16.39
C ASN A 59 -12.04 -9.00 -17.20
N ILE A 60 -11.51 -9.18 -18.42
CA ILE A 60 -11.49 -8.13 -19.43
C ILE A 60 -12.84 -8.10 -20.11
N ASP A 61 -13.46 -6.93 -20.19
CA ASP A 61 -14.82 -6.76 -20.70
C ASP A 61 -14.93 -5.61 -21.72
N SER A 62 -16.16 -5.30 -22.16
CA SER A 62 -16.39 -4.25 -23.16
C SER A 62 -15.99 -2.84 -22.70
N THR A 63 -15.91 -2.60 -21.39
CA THR A 63 -15.46 -1.30 -20.87
C THR A 63 -13.97 -1.09 -21.11
N ASP A 64 -13.18 -2.16 -21.25
CA ASP A 64 -11.75 -2.10 -21.52
C ASP A 64 -11.43 -1.73 -22.99
N LEU A 65 -12.37 -1.98 -23.92
CA LEU A 65 -12.18 -1.66 -25.34
C LEU A 65 -12.09 -0.12 -25.53
N PRO A 66 -11.15 0.37 -26.34
CA PRO A 66 -11.13 1.77 -26.76
C PRO A 66 -12.46 2.22 -27.39
N VAL A 67 -12.70 3.51 -27.42
CA VAL A 67 -13.79 4.09 -28.22
C VAL A 67 -13.60 3.70 -29.69
N SER A 68 -14.71 3.42 -30.40
CA SER A 68 -14.64 3.00 -31.80
C SER A 68 -13.97 4.04 -32.68
N GLN A 69 -12.88 3.66 -33.34
CA GLN A 69 -12.09 4.54 -34.18
C GLN A 69 -12.93 5.14 -35.33
N SER A 70 -13.85 4.37 -35.90
CA SER A 70 -14.79 4.84 -36.93
C SER A 70 -15.67 6.01 -36.47
N TYR A 71 -16.08 6.01 -35.20
CA TYR A 71 -16.85 7.13 -34.63
C TYR A 71 -15.98 8.38 -34.46
N LEU A 72 -14.76 8.18 -33.98
CA LEU A 72 -13.78 9.28 -33.85
C LEU A 72 -13.46 9.90 -35.21
N ASP A 73 -13.30 9.09 -36.25
CA ASP A 73 -13.01 9.55 -37.59
C ASP A 73 -14.17 10.37 -38.15
N ILE A 74 -15.42 9.94 -37.94
CA ILE A 74 -16.64 10.70 -38.35
C ILE A 74 -16.70 12.03 -37.58
N ILE A 75 -16.49 12.04 -36.25
CA ILE A 75 -16.51 13.27 -35.45
C ILE A 75 -15.44 14.27 -35.95
N ARG A 76 -14.25 13.81 -36.33
CA ARG A 76 -13.16 14.66 -36.86
C ARG A 76 -13.51 15.32 -38.20
N THR A 77 -14.47 14.78 -38.96
CA THR A 77 -14.89 15.41 -40.22
C THR A 77 -15.76 16.64 -40.03
N VAL A 78 -16.30 16.85 -38.82
CA VAL A 78 -17.17 18.02 -38.55
C VAL A 78 -16.30 19.27 -38.43
N PRO A 79 -16.57 20.31 -39.25
CA PRO A 79 -15.77 21.53 -39.24
C PRO A 79 -15.76 22.21 -37.86
N GLY A 80 -14.61 22.75 -37.46
CA GLY A 80 -14.48 23.47 -36.17
C GLY A 80 -14.59 22.62 -34.93
N VAL A 81 -14.45 21.28 -35.04
CA VAL A 81 -14.44 20.34 -33.94
C VAL A 81 -13.04 19.77 -33.76
N ASN A 82 -12.51 19.81 -32.52
CA ASN A 82 -11.28 19.17 -32.13
C ASN A 82 -11.57 18.15 -31.03
N ILE A 83 -11.10 16.91 -31.18
CA ILE A 83 -11.14 15.89 -30.13
C ILE A 83 -9.98 16.17 -29.17
N LEU A 84 -10.26 16.35 -27.88
CA LEU A 84 -9.27 16.56 -26.83
C LEU A 84 -8.83 15.24 -26.22
N ASN A 85 -9.77 14.43 -25.74
CA ASN A 85 -9.49 13.08 -25.22
C ASN A 85 -10.74 12.19 -25.36
N THR A 86 -10.62 10.94 -24.92
CA THR A 86 -11.71 9.97 -24.92
C THR A 86 -11.74 9.22 -23.60
N SER A 87 -12.92 8.76 -23.20
CA SER A 87 -13.07 7.80 -22.11
C SER A 87 -13.63 6.49 -22.66
N ARG A 88 -12.84 5.43 -22.54
CA ARG A 88 -13.28 4.07 -22.90
C ARG A 88 -14.23 3.48 -21.86
N TRP A 89 -14.02 3.77 -20.56
CA TRP A 89 -14.88 3.27 -19.49
C TRP A 89 -16.29 3.85 -19.59
N LEU A 90 -16.38 5.15 -19.85
CA LEU A 90 -17.63 5.89 -19.93
C LEU A 90 -18.19 5.94 -21.36
N ASN A 91 -17.43 5.47 -22.34
CA ASN A 91 -17.75 5.51 -23.78
C ASN A 91 -18.07 6.93 -24.25
N GLN A 92 -17.15 7.86 -24.00
CA GLN A 92 -17.30 9.29 -24.21
C GLN A 92 -16.16 9.86 -25.04
N VAL A 93 -16.43 10.99 -25.71
CA VAL A 93 -15.43 11.80 -26.42
C VAL A 93 -15.52 13.22 -25.92
N LEU A 94 -14.41 13.77 -25.45
CA LEU A 94 -14.30 15.18 -25.13
C LEU A 94 -13.91 15.96 -26.38
N ILE A 95 -14.75 16.92 -26.76
CA ILE A 95 -14.52 17.77 -27.92
C ILE A 95 -14.43 19.24 -27.52
N ASN A 96 -13.69 20.01 -28.32
CA ASN A 96 -13.69 21.47 -28.27
C ASN A 96 -14.37 22.01 -29.53
N THR A 97 -15.39 22.83 -29.36
CA THR A 97 -16.04 23.60 -30.41
C THR A 97 -16.92 24.71 -29.81
N THR A 98 -16.97 25.87 -30.47
CA THR A 98 -17.87 26.98 -30.14
C THR A 98 -19.00 27.12 -31.13
N ASP A 99 -19.02 26.30 -32.20
CA ASP A 99 -20.00 26.38 -33.26
C ASP A 99 -21.25 25.52 -32.97
N ALA A 100 -22.38 26.17 -32.80
CA ALA A 100 -23.66 25.53 -32.55
C ALA A 100 -24.13 24.63 -33.71
N ALA A 101 -23.75 24.95 -34.96
CA ALA A 101 -24.11 24.13 -36.12
C ALA A 101 -23.32 22.80 -36.11
N SER A 102 -22.06 22.84 -35.72
CA SER A 102 -21.21 21.66 -35.54
C SER A 102 -21.73 20.76 -34.42
N LEU A 103 -22.17 21.34 -33.29
CA LEU A 103 -22.81 20.56 -32.21
C LEU A 103 -24.13 19.94 -32.67
N ALA A 104 -24.95 20.64 -33.44
CA ALA A 104 -26.18 20.08 -34.00
C ALA A 104 -25.88 18.90 -34.95
N THR A 105 -24.82 19.02 -35.75
CA THR A 105 -24.35 17.96 -36.65
C THR A 105 -23.93 16.72 -35.85
N ILE A 106 -23.16 16.89 -34.76
CA ILE A 106 -22.72 15.78 -33.89
C ILE A 106 -23.93 15.11 -33.24
N ASN A 107 -24.87 15.88 -32.69
CA ASN A 107 -26.08 15.35 -32.07
C ASN A 107 -26.99 14.59 -33.05
N ALA A 108 -26.85 14.82 -34.35
CA ALA A 108 -27.62 14.11 -35.38
C ALA A 108 -27.03 12.77 -35.79
N PHE A 109 -25.81 12.39 -35.33
CA PHE A 109 -25.24 11.08 -35.61
C PHE A 109 -25.95 9.98 -34.83
N GLU A 110 -26.32 8.89 -35.49
CA GLU A 110 -27.05 7.74 -34.90
C GLU A 110 -26.33 7.08 -33.72
N PHE A 111 -25.00 7.23 -33.67
CA PHE A 111 -24.15 6.68 -32.58
C PHE A 111 -23.95 7.64 -31.40
N VAL A 112 -24.49 8.86 -31.45
CA VAL A 112 -24.45 9.83 -30.38
C VAL A 112 -25.74 9.82 -29.58
N VAL A 113 -25.62 9.71 -28.26
CA VAL A 113 -26.75 9.73 -27.32
C VAL A 113 -27.07 11.16 -26.90
N SER A 114 -26.04 11.92 -26.55
CA SER A 114 -26.18 13.31 -26.08
C SER A 114 -24.83 14.04 -26.12
N THR A 115 -24.91 15.39 -26.05
CA THR A 115 -23.75 16.23 -25.74
C THR A 115 -24.03 17.07 -24.50
N SER A 116 -23.01 17.21 -23.63
CA SER A 116 -23.11 17.98 -22.39
C SER A 116 -21.93 18.97 -22.29
N PRO A 117 -22.18 20.25 -21.96
CA PRO A 117 -21.13 21.24 -21.80
C PRO A 117 -20.33 20.99 -20.51
N VAL A 118 -19.00 21.17 -20.58
CA VAL A 118 -18.10 20.96 -19.43
C VAL A 118 -17.13 22.13 -19.17
N ALA A 119 -17.05 23.12 -20.07
CA ALA A 119 -16.26 24.34 -19.87
C ALA A 119 -16.93 25.52 -20.57
N ALA A 120 -16.85 26.72 -19.98
CA ALA A 120 -17.32 27.95 -20.63
C ALA A 120 -16.26 28.54 -21.58
N ILE A 121 -16.68 29.40 -22.48
CA ILE A 121 -15.75 30.28 -23.23
C ILE A 121 -14.96 31.09 -22.20
N ALA A 122 -13.64 31.13 -22.39
CA ALA A 122 -12.76 31.91 -21.56
C ALA A 122 -13.20 33.40 -21.59
N ASN A 123 -14.04 33.79 -20.63
CA ASN A 123 -14.06 35.16 -20.20
C ASN A 123 -12.78 35.38 -19.40
N PRO A 124 -11.97 36.42 -19.71
CA PRO A 124 -10.87 36.74 -18.83
C PRO A 124 -11.44 36.87 -17.42
N ARG A 125 -10.96 36.05 -16.50
CA ARG A 125 -11.38 36.09 -15.09
C ARG A 125 -11.30 37.54 -14.63
N PRO A 126 -12.25 38.05 -13.83
CA PRO A 126 -11.94 39.16 -12.95
C PRO A 126 -10.70 38.69 -12.15
N ASN A 127 -9.65 39.51 -12.14
CA ASN A 127 -8.34 39.21 -11.51
C ASN A 127 -8.38 38.85 -10.01
N ASN A 128 -9.53 38.48 -9.43
CA ASN A 128 -9.76 38.30 -8.00
C ASN A 128 -10.41 36.97 -7.63
N ILE A 129 -10.61 36.02 -8.52
CA ILE A 129 -11.01 34.68 -8.13
C ILE A 129 -9.74 33.85 -8.00
N ILE A 130 -9.15 33.88 -6.81
CA ILE A 130 -8.07 32.98 -6.43
C ILE A 130 -8.68 31.59 -6.27
N ASN A 131 -8.24 30.63 -7.05
CA ASN A 131 -8.57 29.23 -6.83
C ASN A 131 -7.90 28.79 -5.52
N ARG A 132 -8.67 28.76 -4.41
CA ARG A 132 -8.16 28.42 -3.07
C ARG A 132 -7.78 26.96 -2.90
N LYS A 133 -8.05 26.13 -3.89
CA LYS A 133 -7.78 24.68 -3.84
C LYS A 133 -6.32 24.36 -3.58
N PHE A 134 -5.41 25.23 -4.06
CA PHE A 134 -3.95 25.08 -3.91
C PHE A 134 -3.32 26.15 -3.02
N GLU A 135 -4.11 26.91 -2.22
CA GLU A 135 -3.59 27.87 -1.23
C GLU A 135 -3.10 27.11 0.01
N GLU A 136 -1.93 26.52 -0.09
CA GLU A 136 -1.30 25.82 1.01
C GLU A 136 -0.25 26.70 1.68
N THR A 137 -0.26 26.73 3.02
CA THR A 137 0.76 27.43 3.78
C THR A 137 2.02 26.57 3.83
N ILE A 138 3.04 26.95 3.04
CA ILE A 138 4.36 26.30 3.04
C ILE A 138 5.32 27.07 3.94
N THR A 139 5.90 26.39 4.93
CA THR A 139 6.81 26.99 5.91
C THR A 139 8.20 26.36 5.80
N PRO A 140 9.29 27.15 5.59
CA PRO A 140 10.64 26.60 5.58
C PRO A 140 10.99 25.92 6.91
N LEU A 141 11.62 24.78 6.84
CA LEU A 141 12.19 24.09 8.00
C LEU A 141 13.68 24.40 8.12
N PRO A 142 14.25 24.41 9.34
CA PRO A 142 15.69 24.53 9.52
C PRO A 142 16.43 23.43 8.78
N ASP A 143 17.45 23.80 8.00
CA ASP A 143 18.31 22.81 7.35
C ASP A 143 19.19 22.10 8.39
N ARG A 144 18.82 20.90 8.74
CA ARG A 144 19.55 20.05 9.68
C ARG A 144 20.76 19.35 9.06
N SER A 145 20.92 19.38 7.75
CA SER A 145 22.07 18.78 7.06
C SER A 145 23.40 19.45 7.45
N LEU A 146 23.36 20.70 7.93
CA LEU A 146 24.49 21.48 8.37
C LEU A 146 24.82 21.34 9.88
N ILE A 147 23.99 20.64 10.66
CA ILE A 147 24.25 20.40 12.08
C ILE A 147 25.12 19.16 12.18
N ASN A 148 26.38 19.40 12.52
CA ASN A 148 27.52 18.49 12.69
C ASN A 148 27.12 17.03 13.05
N GLU A 149 27.65 16.05 12.32
CA GLU A 149 27.53 14.60 12.53
C GLU A 149 27.79 14.11 13.97
N ARG A 150 28.46 14.90 14.81
CA ARG A 150 28.73 14.56 16.23
C ARG A 150 27.52 14.66 17.17
N ASN A 151 26.43 15.34 16.77
CA ASN A 151 25.20 15.47 17.56
C ASN A 151 24.06 14.55 17.06
N HIS A 152 24.22 13.85 15.93
CA HIS A 152 23.18 13.00 15.34
C HIS A 152 22.81 11.77 16.19
N GLN A 153 23.69 11.33 17.09
CA GLN A 153 23.40 10.19 17.98
C GLN A 153 22.54 10.53 19.22
N ARG A 154 22.24 11.82 19.47
CA ARG A 154 21.54 12.23 20.70
C ARG A 154 20.23 13.02 20.54
N GLN A 155 19.85 13.50 19.34
CA GLN A 155 18.68 14.39 19.16
C GLN A 155 17.72 14.00 18.03
N ALA A 156 18.05 13.11 17.12
CA ALA A 156 17.04 12.44 16.36
C ALA A 156 16.56 11.30 17.26
N GLY A 157 15.28 11.28 17.64
CA GLY A 157 14.65 10.10 18.23
C GLY A 157 14.59 8.96 17.22
N GLY A 158 15.73 8.64 16.59
CA GLY A 158 15.95 7.45 15.82
C GLY A 158 16.17 6.34 16.82
N GLU A 159 15.23 5.42 16.94
CA GLU A 159 15.50 4.15 17.54
C GLU A 159 16.77 3.60 16.91
N THR A 160 17.74 3.21 17.73
CA THR A 160 18.94 2.51 17.32
C THR A 160 18.51 1.26 16.59
N GLY A 161 18.50 1.26 15.25
CA GLY A 161 18.08 0.11 14.45
C GLY A 161 17.41 0.42 13.11
N ASN A 162 17.02 1.64 12.81
CA ASN A 162 16.44 1.97 11.50
C ASN A 162 17.48 1.89 10.37
N THR A 163 17.12 1.21 9.28
CA THR A 163 17.98 1.06 8.09
C THR A 163 18.05 2.35 7.26
N ILE A 164 17.07 3.27 7.42
CA ILE A 164 16.96 4.53 6.69
C ILE A 164 17.06 5.69 7.67
N ASN A 165 17.91 6.68 7.34
CA ASN A 165 17.93 7.96 8.02
C ASN A 165 16.92 8.92 7.35
N TYR A 166 15.72 9.03 7.92
CA TYR A 166 14.62 9.84 7.35
C TYR A 166 14.81 11.34 7.45
N GLY A 167 15.74 11.81 8.29
CA GLY A 167 15.92 13.25 8.54
C GLY A 167 14.70 13.88 9.20
N ASN A 168 14.14 14.92 8.55
CA ASN A 168 13.04 15.71 9.14
C ASN A 168 11.68 14.99 9.14
N ASN A 169 11.46 14.03 8.23
CA ASN A 169 10.14 13.43 8.05
C ASN A 169 9.92 12.10 8.79
N PHE A 170 10.79 11.73 9.73
CA PHE A 170 10.63 10.48 10.51
C PHE A 170 9.25 10.36 11.17
N LYS A 171 8.78 11.42 11.85
CA LYS A 171 7.53 11.37 12.62
C LYS A 171 6.29 11.05 11.78
N GLN A 172 6.22 11.55 10.53
CA GLN A 172 5.08 11.28 9.64
C GLN A 172 5.05 9.85 9.10
N ILE A 173 6.17 9.12 9.21
CA ILE A 173 6.27 7.69 8.87
C ILE A 173 6.03 6.86 10.14
N HIS A 174 6.62 7.27 11.26
CA HIS A 174 6.60 6.56 12.54
C HIS A 174 5.19 6.47 13.16
N ILE A 175 4.35 7.49 13.00
CA ILE A 175 2.96 7.45 13.49
C ILE A 175 2.18 6.25 12.93
N HIS A 176 2.61 5.72 11.79
CA HIS A 176 2.07 4.54 11.12
C HIS A 176 2.87 3.26 11.37
N GLU A 177 3.96 3.30 12.16
CA GLU A 177 5.00 2.26 12.22
C GLU A 177 5.50 1.84 10.82
N GLY A 178 5.62 2.81 9.89
CA GLY A 178 5.99 2.58 8.48
C GLY A 178 7.46 2.17 8.32
N GLU A 179 8.35 2.62 9.21
CA GLU A 179 9.75 2.22 9.26
C GLU A 179 9.93 0.71 9.45
N PHE A 180 8.96 0.03 10.03
CA PHE A 180 8.95 -1.42 10.15
C PHE A 180 9.02 -2.10 8.77
N LEU A 181 8.22 -1.63 7.79
CA LEU A 181 8.26 -2.16 6.42
C LEU A 181 9.62 -1.88 5.76
N HIS A 182 10.14 -0.66 5.93
CA HIS A 182 11.43 -0.27 5.35
C HIS A 182 12.59 -1.07 5.93
N ASN A 183 12.57 -1.34 7.25
CA ASN A 183 13.57 -2.18 7.92
C ASN A 183 13.54 -3.64 7.43
N LEU A 184 12.40 -4.10 6.92
CA LEU A 184 12.27 -5.40 6.24
C LEU A 184 12.65 -5.35 4.75
N GLY A 185 13.02 -4.17 4.20
CA GLY A 185 13.40 -3.98 2.80
C GLY A 185 12.23 -3.67 1.86
N PHE A 186 11.02 -3.45 2.37
CA PHE A 186 9.85 -3.07 1.57
C PHE A 186 9.79 -1.55 1.43
N THR A 187 10.17 -1.04 0.28
CA THR A 187 10.35 0.39 -0.02
C THR A 187 9.61 0.82 -1.30
N GLY A 188 8.61 0.03 -1.72
CA GLY A 188 7.79 0.27 -2.90
C GLY A 188 8.32 -0.34 -4.21
N ARG A 189 9.39 -1.15 -4.18
CA ARG A 189 9.96 -1.76 -5.39
C ARG A 189 8.92 -2.55 -6.17
N ASN A 190 8.92 -2.39 -7.50
CA ASN A 190 8.01 -3.03 -8.45
C ASN A 190 6.54 -2.58 -8.36
N ILE A 191 6.19 -1.71 -7.44
CA ILE A 191 4.89 -1.03 -7.43
C ILE A 191 4.99 0.22 -8.31
N THR A 192 4.00 0.42 -9.16
CA THR A 192 3.89 1.61 -10.01
C THR A 192 2.72 2.46 -9.56
N MET A 193 2.98 3.72 -9.25
CA MET A 193 2.01 4.70 -8.80
C MET A 193 1.80 5.77 -9.88
N ALA A 194 0.55 6.14 -10.16
CA ALA A 194 0.22 7.32 -10.94
C ALA A 194 -0.13 8.47 -10.00
N PHE A 195 0.52 9.60 -10.16
CA PHE A 195 0.15 10.85 -9.50
C PHE A 195 -0.66 11.70 -10.47
N MET A 196 -1.83 12.17 -10.04
CA MET A 196 -2.73 13.05 -10.79
C MET A 196 -2.87 14.36 -10.05
N ASP A 197 -2.43 15.45 -10.66
CA ASP A 197 -2.30 16.75 -10.01
C ASP A 197 -2.34 17.92 -11.01
N ALA A 198 -2.12 19.15 -10.53
CA ALA A 198 -2.12 20.35 -11.33
C ALA A 198 -0.79 20.65 -12.06
N GLY A 199 0.23 19.82 -11.88
CA GLY A 199 1.57 19.98 -12.43
C GLY A 199 2.65 19.58 -11.43
N PHE A 200 3.88 19.43 -11.93
CA PHE A 200 5.03 18.94 -11.14
C PHE A 200 6.24 19.85 -11.35
N LEU A 201 6.03 21.16 -11.29
CA LEU A 201 7.05 22.18 -11.57
C LEU A 201 8.34 21.90 -10.80
N GLY A 202 9.43 21.78 -11.53
CA GLY A 202 10.78 21.65 -10.99
C GLY A 202 11.22 20.24 -10.64
N PHE A 203 10.37 19.20 -10.75
CA PHE A 203 10.75 17.83 -10.36
C PHE A 203 11.95 17.28 -11.17
N LYS A 204 12.14 17.73 -12.43
CA LYS A 204 13.23 17.29 -13.31
C LYS A 204 14.63 17.72 -12.82
N THR A 205 14.71 18.77 -12.02
CA THR A 205 15.96 19.32 -11.54
C THR A 205 16.13 19.23 -10.01
N ASN A 206 15.08 18.86 -9.29
CA ASN A 206 15.05 18.83 -7.84
C ASN A 206 15.89 17.66 -7.30
N PRO A 207 16.93 17.91 -6.44
CA PRO A 207 17.78 16.86 -5.89
C PRO A 207 17.06 15.82 -5.02
N ALA A 208 15.87 16.13 -4.49
CA ALA A 208 15.08 15.18 -3.73
C ALA A 208 14.66 13.96 -4.59
N PHE A 209 14.60 14.14 -5.92
CA PHE A 209 14.21 13.13 -6.88
C PHE A 209 15.37 12.53 -7.70
N ASP A 210 16.64 12.81 -7.34
CA ASP A 210 17.79 12.25 -8.06
C ASP A 210 17.74 10.72 -8.13
N SER A 211 17.41 10.06 -7.02
CA SER A 211 17.33 8.60 -6.97
C SER A 211 16.29 8.06 -7.97
N VAL A 212 15.10 8.64 -8.03
CA VAL A 212 14.04 8.17 -8.92
C VAL A 212 14.36 8.47 -10.39
N ARG A 213 15.00 9.63 -10.68
CA ARG A 213 15.39 10.00 -12.04
C ARG A 213 16.57 9.17 -12.56
N LEU A 214 17.65 9.08 -11.80
CA LEU A 214 18.86 8.34 -12.20
C LEU A 214 18.63 6.85 -12.35
N GLN A 215 17.62 6.30 -11.69
CA GLN A 215 17.21 4.90 -11.83
C GLN A 215 16.07 4.70 -12.83
N ASN A 216 15.71 5.71 -13.62
CA ASN A 216 14.65 5.68 -14.64
C ASN A 216 13.30 5.14 -14.09
N ARG A 217 12.94 5.57 -12.87
CA ARG A 217 11.69 5.14 -12.21
C ARG A 217 10.53 6.11 -12.40
N ILE A 218 10.74 7.27 -13.05
CA ILE A 218 9.67 8.02 -13.71
C ILE A 218 9.47 7.35 -15.08
N LEU A 219 8.40 6.59 -15.21
CA LEU A 219 8.11 5.77 -16.40
C LEU A 219 7.55 6.60 -17.55
N GLY A 220 6.96 7.75 -17.23
CA GLY A 220 6.47 8.72 -18.17
C GLY A 220 5.66 9.82 -17.49
N GLU A 221 5.30 10.80 -18.29
CA GLU A 221 4.50 11.96 -17.91
C GLU A 221 3.56 12.33 -19.06
N TYR A 222 2.40 12.91 -18.75
CA TYR A 222 1.48 13.44 -19.75
C TYR A 222 0.56 14.52 -19.16
N ASP A 223 0.42 15.62 -19.88
CA ASP A 223 -0.50 16.72 -19.59
C ASP A 223 -1.80 16.53 -20.36
N PHE A 224 -2.88 16.18 -19.65
CA PHE A 224 -4.22 16.03 -20.22
C PHE A 224 -4.95 17.38 -20.39
N VAL A 225 -4.44 18.44 -19.79
CA VAL A 225 -5.01 19.80 -19.94
C VAL A 225 -4.58 20.41 -21.26
N ASN A 226 -3.27 20.39 -21.54
CA ASN A 226 -2.68 20.95 -22.75
C ASN A 226 -2.44 19.91 -23.87
N ASN A 227 -2.64 18.62 -23.58
CA ASN A 227 -2.35 17.51 -24.50
C ASN A 227 -0.88 17.48 -24.96
N GLU A 228 0.04 17.49 -24.01
CA GLU A 228 1.48 17.50 -24.28
C GLU A 228 2.25 16.52 -23.35
N PRO A 229 3.50 16.12 -23.72
CA PRO A 229 4.24 15.08 -23.00
C PRO A 229 5.06 15.62 -21.81
N SER A 230 4.82 16.82 -21.28
CA SER A 230 5.54 17.40 -20.14
C SER A 230 4.57 17.90 -19.09
N VAL A 231 4.97 17.78 -17.81
CA VAL A 231 4.21 18.27 -16.65
C VAL A 231 5.11 19.06 -15.69
N ASN A 232 6.32 19.42 -16.14
CA ASN A 232 7.34 20.03 -15.28
C ASN A 232 7.20 21.55 -15.15
N GLU A 233 6.39 22.21 -15.98
CA GLU A 233 6.32 23.67 -16.18
C GLU A 233 5.09 24.33 -15.57
N ASP A 234 4.10 23.58 -15.12
CA ASP A 234 2.83 24.13 -14.67
C ASP A 234 2.82 24.46 -13.17
N HIS A 235 2.01 23.80 -12.39
CA HIS A 235 1.88 24.07 -10.96
C HIS A 235 2.83 23.23 -10.12
N ILE A 236 3.26 23.75 -8.96
CA ILE A 236 4.24 23.08 -8.07
C ILE A 236 3.59 22.02 -7.16
N HIS A 237 2.28 22.03 -6.98
CA HIS A 237 1.57 21.25 -5.98
C HIS A 237 1.84 19.75 -6.10
N GLY A 238 1.77 19.18 -7.30
CA GLY A 238 2.05 17.76 -7.53
C GLY A 238 3.51 17.37 -7.19
N MET A 239 4.47 18.30 -7.37
CA MET A 239 5.85 18.07 -6.93
C MET A 239 5.94 17.96 -5.40
N TYR A 240 5.21 18.78 -4.65
CA TYR A 240 5.12 18.62 -3.19
C TYR A 240 4.50 17.28 -2.80
N CYS A 241 3.38 16.91 -3.41
CA CYS A 241 2.72 15.61 -3.19
C CYS A 241 3.67 14.45 -3.48
N LEU A 242 4.33 14.47 -4.65
CA LEU A 242 5.32 13.44 -5.03
C LEU A 242 6.47 13.34 -4.03
N SER A 243 6.89 14.46 -3.43
CA SER A 243 8.02 14.49 -2.50
C SER A 243 7.77 13.69 -1.22
N THR A 244 6.53 13.55 -0.77
CA THR A 244 6.20 12.74 0.42
C THR A 244 6.43 11.24 0.19
N VAL A 245 6.48 10.80 -1.07
CA VAL A 245 6.61 9.39 -1.47
C VAL A 245 7.97 9.08 -2.09
N ALA A 246 8.40 9.89 -3.05
CA ALA A 246 9.54 9.59 -3.92
C ALA A 246 10.87 10.21 -3.50
N SER A 247 10.87 11.16 -2.56
CA SER A 247 12.10 11.78 -2.05
C SER A 247 13.06 10.73 -1.51
N ASN A 248 14.37 10.89 -1.80
CA ASN A 248 15.39 9.99 -1.28
C ASN A 248 16.71 10.74 -1.01
N ARG A 249 16.70 11.57 0.03
CA ARG A 249 17.87 12.29 0.57
C ARG A 249 18.07 11.93 2.04
N PRO A 250 18.75 10.81 2.34
CA PRO A 250 18.99 10.36 3.72
C PRO A 250 19.62 11.50 4.58
N GLY A 251 19.09 11.68 5.79
CA GLY A 251 19.45 12.75 6.69
C GLY A 251 18.72 14.09 6.46
N SER A 252 18.01 14.25 5.35
CA SER A 252 17.17 15.42 5.05
C SER A 252 15.68 15.06 4.94
N ILE A 253 15.32 14.31 3.89
CA ILE A 253 13.96 13.82 3.63
C ILE A 253 14.01 12.52 2.84
N VAL A 254 13.34 11.49 3.32
CA VAL A 254 13.13 10.22 2.58
C VAL A 254 11.65 9.90 2.58
N GLY A 255 11.06 9.80 1.40
CA GLY A 255 9.64 9.53 1.22
C GLY A 255 9.23 8.11 1.65
N THR A 256 7.92 7.88 1.63
CA THR A 256 7.31 6.65 2.15
C THR A 256 7.44 5.44 1.21
N ALA A 257 7.71 5.67 -0.10
CA ALA A 257 8.03 4.59 -1.05
C ALA A 257 9.15 5.03 -2.02
N PRO A 258 10.39 5.26 -1.50
CA PRO A 258 11.47 5.90 -2.26
C PRO A 258 11.98 5.06 -3.43
N HIS A 259 11.55 3.81 -3.57
CA HIS A 259 11.93 2.90 -4.66
C HIS A 259 10.75 2.46 -5.54
N ALA A 260 9.56 3.06 -5.40
CA ALA A 260 8.45 2.85 -6.32
C ALA A 260 8.73 3.44 -7.72
N ASN A 261 7.95 3.03 -8.71
CA ASN A 261 7.93 3.62 -10.05
C ASN A 261 6.75 4.59 -10.16
N PHE A 262 6.87 5.61 -11.03
CA PHE A 262 5.89 6.68 -11.11
C PHE A 262 5.50 7.00 -12.56
N TRP A 263 4.20 7.26 -12.77
CA TRP A 263 3.65 8.03 -13.85
C TRP A 263 3.15 9.37 -13.30
N LEU A 264 3.39 10.47 -14.01
CA LEU A 264 3.00 11.80 -13.59
C LEU A 264 2.01 12.37 -14.59
N PHE A 265 0.81 12.72 -14.15
CA PHE A 265 -0.26 13.22 -15.00
C PHE A 265 -0.77 14.57 -14.49
N ARG A 266 -0.78 15.56 -15.38
CA ARG A 266 -1.52 16.79 -15.14
C ARG A 266 -2.93 16.64 -15.65
N THR A 267 -3.90 16.73 -14.75
CA THR A 267 -5.34 16.61 -15.06
C THR A 267 -6.11 17.85 -14.69
N GLU A 268 -5.46 18.78 -13.98
CA GLU A 268 -6.02 19.96 -13.36
C GLU A 268 -5.37 21.23 -13.91
N ASP A 269 -6.19 22.22 -14.27
CA ASP A 269 -5.74 23.59 -14.53
C ASP A 269 -5.90 24.43 -13.27
N ALA A 270 -4.81 24.68 -12.54
CA ALA A 270 -4.82 25.49 -11.30
C ALA A 270 -5.41 26.89 -11.49
N SER A 271 -5.58 27.36 -12.74
CA SER A 271 -6.19 28.64 -13.06
C SER A 271 -7.70 28.55 -13.27
N THR A 272 -8.28 27.36 -13.39
CA THR A 272 -9.73 27.14 -13.63
C THR A 272 -10.33 26.14 -12.64
N GLU A 273 -11.63 25.95 -12.66
CA GLU A 273 -12.36 24.93 -11.92
C GLU A 273 -13.62 24.61 -12.72
N PHE A 274 -13.50 23.70 -13.69
CA PHE A 274 -14.58 23.29 -14.57
C PHE A 274 -14.70 21.76 -14.64
N PRO A 275 -15.88 21.20 -14.97
CA PRO A 275 -16.06 19.74 -15.08
C PRO A 275 -15.19 19.04 -16.13
N ILE A 276 -14.54 19.79 -17.04
CA ILE A 276 -13.56 19.24 -17.98
C ILE A 276 -12.39 18.55 -17.25
N GLU A 277 -12.03 19.01 -16.06
CA GLU A 277 -10.96 18.45 -15.23
C GLU A 277 -11.32 17.04 -14.73
N GLU A 278 -12.59 16.78 -14.45
CA GLU A 278 -13.07 15.43 -14.12
C GLU A 278 -12.90 14.46 -15.31
N GLN A 279 -13.16 14.94 -16.52
CA GLN A 279 -12.97 14.14 -17.74
C GLN A 279 -11.49 13.88 -18.03
N ASN A 280 -10.62 14.87 -17.79
CA ASN A 280 -9.17 14.72 -17.90
C ASN A 280 -8.65 13.68 -16.90
N TRP A 281 -9.16 13.72 -15.67
CA TRP A 281 -8.84 12.73 -14.63
C TRP A 281 -9.26 11.32 -15.07
N ALA A 282 -10.47 11.16 -15.62
CA ALA A 282 -10.95 9.86 -16.11
C ALA A 282 -10.05 9.34 -17.26
N ALA A 283 -9.68 10.18 -18.20
CA ALA A 283 -8.77 9.82 -19.29
C ALA A 283 -7.37 9.41 -18.76
N ALA A 284 -6.85 10.13 -17.77
CA ALA A 284 -5.59 9.80 -17.11
C ALA A 284 -5.65 8.47 -16.35
N ALA A 285 -6.76 8.19 -15.64
CA ALA A 285 -6.97 6.92 -14.95
C ALA A 285 -7.03 5.73 -15.92
N GLU A 286 -7.66 5.91 -17.07
CA GLU A 286 -7.70 4.90 -18.13
C GLU A 286 -6.34 4.67 -18.80
N PHE A 287 -5.54 5.72 -18.95
CA PHE A 287 -4.17 5.61 -19.42
C PHE A 287 -3.33 4.84 -18.38
N ALA A 288 -3.42 5.21 -17.09
CA ALA A 288 -2.76 4.52 -15.99
C ALA A 288 -3.10 3.02 -15.95
N ASP A 289 -4.38 2.69 -16.13
CA ASP A 289 -4.87 1.32 -16.23
C ASP A 289 -4.20 0.55 -17.37
N SER A 290 -4.18 1.13 -18.58
CA SER A 290 -3.57 0.52 -19.76
C SER A 290 -2.08 0.33 -19.61
N ALA A 291 -1.39 1.30 -19.01
CA ALA A 291 0.05 1.26 -18.75
C ALA A 291 0.44 0.23 -17.68
N GLY A 292 -0.54 -0.30 -16.91
CA GLY A 292 -0.30 -1.28 -15.86
C GLY A 292 0.11 -0.64 -14.53
N VAL A 293 -0.39 0.55 -14.24
CA VAL A 293 -0.24 1.18 -12.91
C VAL A 293 -0.94 0.34 -11.85
N ASP A 294 -0.35 0.23 -10.67
CA ASP A 294 -0.91 -0.50 -9.54
C ASP A 294 -1.78 0.41 -8.67
N MET A 295 -1.38 1.68 -8.50
CA MET A 295 -2.04 2.62 -7.58
C MET A 295 -2.18 4.00 -8.22
N ILE A 296 -3.30 4.67 -7.95
CA ILE A 296 -3.51 6.08 -8.24
C ILE A 296 -3.45 6.85 -6.91
N SER A 297 -2.66 7.93 -6.87
CA SER A 297 -2.64 8.93 -5.80
C SER A 297 -3.08 10.27 -6.39
N SER A 298 -4.27 10.72 -6.03
CA SER A 298 -4.84 11.97 -6.49
C SER A 298 -5.04 12.92 -5.32
N SER A 299 -4.48 14.11 -5.41
CA SER A 299 -4.60 15.15 -4.38
C SER A 299 -5.55 16.27 -4.83
N LEU A 300 -6.59 15.89 -5.56
CA LEU A 300 -7.59 16.75 -6.17
C LEU A 300 -8.97 16.51 -5.55
N GLY A 301 -9.89 17.44 -5.74
CA GLY A 301 -11.26 17.26 -5.27
C GLY A 301 -12.23 18.28 -5.87
N TYR A 302 -13.41 17.82 -6.25
CA TYR A 302 -14.41 18.60 -6.97
C TYR A 302 -15.71 18.63 -6.16
N ALA A 303 -16.19 19.82 -5.85
CA ALA A 303 -17.48 20.10 -5.24
C ALA A 303 -18.06 21.42 -5.72
N GLN A 304 -17.21 22.43 -5.86
CA GLN A 304 -17.57 23.77 -6.30
C GLN A 304 -16.81 24.11 -7.58
N PHE A 305 -17.54 24.60 -8.57
CA PHE A 305 -16.99 25.05 -9.84
C PHE A 305 -17.14 26.56 -10.00
N VAL A 306 -16.40 27.17 -10.94
CA VAL A 306 -16.51 28.60 -11.28
C VAL A 306 -17.95 28.94 -11.67
N ASN A 307 -18.63 28.06 -12.41
CA ASN A 307 -20.05 28.16 -12.65
C ASN A 307 -20.81 27.28 -11.65
N PRO A 308 -21.56 27.87 -10.69
CA PRO A 308 -22.29 27.12 -9.68
C PRO A 308 -23.33 26.13 -10.21
N ALA A 309 -23.74 26.25 -11.47
CA ALA A 309 -24.64 25.28 -12.11
C ALA A 309 -24.01 23.87 -12.26
N PHE A 310 -22.69 23.77 -12.17
CA PHE A 310 -21.95 22.52 -12.21
C PHE A 310 -21.60 21.98 -10.82
N ASN A 311 -21.89 22.73 -9.74
CA ASN A 311 -21.55 22.27 -8.39
C ASN A 311 -22.17 20.91 -8.09
N HIS A 312 -21.39 20.04 -7.47
CA HIS A 312 -21.91 18.82 -6.88
C HIS A 312 -22.53 19.14 -5.53
N ALA A 313 -23.85 19.06 -5.45
CA ALA A 313 -24.59 19.15 -4.20
C ALA A 313 -24.17 18.00 -3.24
N TYR A 314 -24.47 18.13 -1.96
CA TYR A 314 -24.04 17.14 -0.99
C TYR A 314 -24.59 15.74 -1.30
N ASP A 315 -25.87 15.65 -1.66
CA ASP A 315 -26.56 14.41 -2.07
C ASP A 315 -26.03 13.79 -3.36
N GLN A 316 -25.33 14.56 -4.21
CA GLN A 316 -24.67 14.09 -5.42
C GLN A 316 -23.23 13.56 -5.17
N ARG A 317 -22.67 13.85 -4.01
CA ARG A 317 -21.38 13.29 -3.55
C ARG A 317 -21.62 11.97 -2.82
N ASP A 318 -22.29 11.07 -3.49
CA ASP A 318 -22.91 9.84 -2.98
C ASP A 318 -22.12 8.56 -3.33
N GLY A 319 -21.01 8.71 -4.02
CA GLY A 319 -20.17 7.62 -4.50
C GLY A 319 -20.56 7.09 -5.88
N ASN A 320 -21.62 7.63 -6.53
CA ASN A 320 -22.13 7.07 -7.78
C ASN A 320 -22.55 8.12 -8.84
N THR A 321 -22.67 9.39 -8.48
CA THR A 321 -23.24 10.42 -9.34
C THR A 321 -22.21 11.20 -10.13
N ALA A 322 -21.11 11.67 -9.51
CA ALA A 322 -20.11 12.46 -10.19
C ALA A 322 -19.30 11.62 -11.20
N LEU A 323 -19.01 12.20 -12.36
CA LEU A 323 -18.26 11.52 -13.43
C LEU A 323 -16.92 11.01 -12.95
N ILE A 324 -16.17 11.82 -12.24
CA ILE A 324 -14.85 11.46 -11.70
C ILE A 324 -14.96 10.33 -10.67
N THR A 325 -16.01 10.30 -9.85
CA THR A 325 -16.24 9.25 -8.86
C THR A 325 -16.53 7.91 -9.54
N ILE A 326 -17.36 7.92 -10.58
CA ILE A 326 -17.64 6.71 -11.39
C ILE A 326 -16.33 6.20 -12.03
N ALA A 327 -15.51 7.10 -12.58
CA ALA A 327 -14.22 6.73 -13.17
C ALA A 327 -13.22 6.17 -12.12
N ALA A 328 -13.21 6.73 -10.92
CA ALA A 328 -12.36 6.27 -9.82
C ALA A 328 -12.75 4.87 -9.32
N ASP A 329 -14.05 4.60 -9.17
CA ASP A 329 -14.54 3.27 -8.83
C ASP A 329 -14.30 2.25 -9.96
N MET A 330 -14.37 2.68 -11.23
CA MET A 330 -13.98 1.85 -12.37
C MET A 330 -12.48 1.51 -12.30
N ALA A 331 -11.62 2.46 -11.96
CA ALA A 331 -10.19 2.22 -11.78
C ALA A 331 -9.94 1.16 -10.70
N ALA A 332 -10.65 1.23 -9.57
CA ALA A 332 -10.58 0.23 -8.51
C ALA A 332 -11.10 -1.14 -8.98
N LYS A 333 -12.19 -1.20 -9.75
CA LYS A 333 -12.70 -2.45 -10.36
C LYS A 333 -11.71 -3.09 -11.34
N LYS A 334 -10.84 -2.29 -11.96
CA LYS A 334 -9.75 -2.79 -12.83
C LYS A 334 -8.52 -3.25 -12.04
N GLY A 335 -8.60 -3.26 -10.69
CA GLY A 335 -7.60 -3.83 -9.79
C GLY A 335 -6.54 -2.84 -9.32
N MET A 336 -6.73 -1.54 -9.53
CA MET A 336 -5.87 -0.50 -8.96
C MET A 336 -6.32 -0.12 -7.55
N ILE A 337 -5.41 0.28 -6.67
CA ILE A 337 -5.75 1.01 -5.45
C ILE A 337 -5.92 2.48 -5.83
N VAL A 338 -7.09 3.04 -5.57
CA VAL A 338 -7.38 4.45 -5.81
C VAL A 338 -7.43 5.19 -4.48
N MET A 339 -6.53 6.15 -4.32
CA MET A 339 -6.42 6.96 -3.12
C MET A 339 -6.61 8.43 -3.45
N ASN A 340 -7.43 9.11 -2.67
CA ASN A 340 -7.72 10.51 -2.87
C ASN A 340 -7.74 11.30 -1.56
N SER A 341 -7.27 12.54 -1.59
CA SER A 341 -7.39 13.47 -0.48
C SER A 341 -8.87 13.75 -0.15
N ALA A 342 -9.22 13.80 1.14
CA ALA A 342 -10.61 14.01 1.57
C ALA A 342 -11.13 15.43 1.26
N GLY A 343 -10.22 16.40 1.12
CA GLY A 343 -10.51 17.83 0.94
C GLY A 343 -10.14 18.66 2.17
N ASN A 344 -10.04 19.99 1.97
CA ASN A 344 -9.54 20.95 2.96
C ASN A 344 -10.62 21.94 3.44
N SER A 345 -11.88 21.57 3.35
CA SER A 345 -13.03 22.44 3.65
C SER A 345 -13.70 22.15 5.01
N GLY A 346 -13.07 21.37 5.89
CA GLY A 346 -13.65 20.95 7.16
C GLY A 346 -14.08 22.06 8.10
N GLY A 347 -13.44 23.25 8.01
CA GLY A 347 -13.83 24.45 8.74
C GLY A 347 -15.00 25.22 8.12
N ALA A 348 -15.55 24.80 6.94
CA ALA A 348 -16.67 25.46 6.32
C ALA A 348 -17.96 25.29 7.13
N GLY A 349 -18.76 26.37 7.21
CA GLY A 349 -20.02 26.38 7.93
C GLY A 349 -21.23 25.79 7.17
N ASN A 350 -21.01 25.14 6.05
CA ASN A 350 -22.03 24.62 5.13
C ASN A 350 -21.69 23.21 4.62
N ASP A 351 -22.48 22.69 3.65
CA ASP A 351 -22.32 21.34 3.11
C ASP A 351 -21.00 21.10 2.34
N PHE A 352 -20.24 22.13 2.02
CA PHE A 352 -18.91 21.98 1.41
C PHE A 352 -17.83 21.49 2.38
N ARG A 353 -18.11 21.47 3.70
CA ARG A 353 -17.24 20.85 4.69
C ARG A 353 -17.03 19.34 4.51
N PHE A 354 -17.95 18.68 3.81
CA PHE A 354 -17.88 17.23 3.57
C PHE A 354 -16.91 16.87 2.45
N VAL A 355 -16.53 15.60 2.38
CA VAL A 355 -15.63 15.07 1.36
C VAL A 355 -16.07 15.45 -0.05
N SER A 356 -15.11 15.75 -0.93
CA SER A 356 -15.33 16.08 -2.33
C SER A 356 -15.26 14.84 -3.23
N CYS A 357 -15.72 14.95 -4.49
CA CYS A 357 -15.50 13.91 -5.50
C CYS A 357 -14.02 13.92 -5.95
N PRO A 358 -13.36 12.77 -6.15
CA PRO A 358 -13.87 11.40 -6.06
C PRO A 358 -13.67 10.73 -4.69
N ALA A 359 -13.31 11.46 -3.62
CA ALA A 359 -13.12 10.89 -2.29
C ALA A 359 -14.42 10.28 -1.72
N ASP A 360 -15.58 10.67 -2.24
CA ASP A 360 -16.89 10.10 -1.93
C ASP A 360 -17.09 8.68 -2.46
N GLY A 361 -16.29 8.22 -3.43
CA GLY A 361 -16.41 6.95 -4.13
C GLY A 361 -16.32 5.72 -3.23
N ASP A 362 -17.08 4.67 -3.55
CA ASP A 362 -17.22 3.46 -2.74
C ASP A 362 -15.91 2.68 -2.61
N SER A 363 -15.15 2.57 -3.69
CA SER A 363 -13.88 1.85 -3.76
C SER A 363 -12.67 2.79 -3.68
N VAL A 364 -12.88 4.09 -3.46
CA VAL A 364 -11.85 5.10 -3.28
C VAL A 364 -11.49 5.24 -1.83
N VAL A 365 -10.20 5.20 -1.51
CA VAL A 365 -9.70 5.45 -0.15
C VAL A 365 -9.56 6.96 0.05
N ALA A 366 -10.53 7.56 0.74
CA ALA A 366 -10.48 8.96 1.14
C ALA A 366 -9.56 9.12 2.36
N VAL A 367 -8.57 10.02 2.26
CA VAL A 367 -7.57 10.24 3.31
C VAL A 367 -7.73 11.62 3.92
N GLY A 368 -8.10 11.67 5.20
CA GLY A 368 -8.15 12.89 6.00
C GLY A 368 -6.76 13.26 6.57
N ALA A 369 -6.69 14.40 7.25
CA ALA A 369 -5.45 14.97 7.77
C ALA A 369 -5.40 15.02 9.30
N VAL A 370 -4.28 14.58 9.87
CA VAL A 370 -3.88 14.76 11.27
C VAL A 370 -2.52 15.47 11.35
N ASP A 371 -2.13 15.95 12.54
CA ASP A 371 -0.76 16.34 12.84
C ASP A 371 0.10 15.12 13.23
N VAL A 372 1.39 15.34 13.54
CA VAL A 372 2.32 14.26 13.93
C VAL A 372 2.02 13.63 15.29
N ASP A 373 1.16 14.24 16.10
CA ASP A 373 0.72 13.74 17.40
C ASP A 373 -0.65 13.03 17.30
N GLY A 374 -1.22 12.97 16.08
CA GLY A 374 -2.46 12.25 15.77
C GLY A 374 -3.74 13.08 15.98
N ASN A 375 -3.63 14.39 16.22
CA ASN A 375 -4.80 15.26 16.35
C ASN A 375 -5.35 15.61 14.98
N ILE A 376 -6.68 15.57 14.82
CA ILE A 376 -7.32 15.90 13.56
C ILE A 376 -7.10 17.37 13.17
N ALA A 377 -6.69 17.62 11.93
CA ALA A 377 -6.58 18.96 11.38
C ALA A 377 -7.97 19.58 11.18
N GLU A 378 -8.15 20.83 11.59
CA GLU A 378 -9.46 21.52 11.50
C GLU A 378 -9.95 21.60 10.05
N PHE A 379 -9.04 21.83 9.11
CA PHE A 379 -9.35 21.92 7.68
C PHE A 379 -9.75 20.60 7.05
N SER A 380 -9.40 19.44 7.64
CA SER A 380 -9.72 18.13 7.04
C SER A 380 -11.21 17.96 6.84
N SER A 381 -11.64 17.69 5.60
CA SER A 381 -13.06 17.51 5.28
C SER A 381 -13.68 16.33 6.03
N TRP A 382 -14.97 16.43 6.24
CA TRP A 382 -15.77 15.51 7.06
C TRP A 382 -16.45 14.44 6.19
N GLY A 383 -16.79 13.31 6.80
CA GLY A 383 -17.86 12.42 6.36
C GLY A 383 -19.19 12.72 7.06
N PRO A 384 -20.18 11.89 6.81
CA PRO A 384 -20.18 10.84 5.78
C PRO A 384 -20.26 11.41 4.36
N ASN A 385 -20.25 10.54 3.32
CA ASN A 385 -20.62 10.99 1.97
C ASN A 385 -22.14 11.20 1.85
N GLY A 386 -22.62 11.69 0.69
CA GLY A 386 -24.05 11.98 0.46
C GLY A 386 -24.98 10.76 0.58
N ALA A 387 -24.45 9.54 0.50
CA ALA A 387 -25.18 8.28 0.73
C ALA A 387 -25.09 7.78 2.18
N GLY A 388 -24.49 8.55 3.11
CA GLY A 388 -24.31 8.17 4.50
C GLY A 388 -23.21 7.15 4.77
N LYS A 389 -22.30 6.89 3.80
CA LYS A 389 -21.17 5.97 3.97
C LYS A 389 -20.03 6.65 4.70
N LEU A 390 -19.31 5.87 5.53
CA LEU A 390 -18.18 6.36 6.32
C LEU A 390 -17.07 6.93 5.42
N LYS A 391 -16.78 8.20 5.64
CA LYS A 391 -15.67 8.96 5.05
C LYS A 391 -15.14 9.96 6.09
N PRO A 392 -13.87 10.40 6.01
CA PRO A 392 -12.82 9.74 5.23
C PRO A 392 -12.66 8.27 5.65
N ASN A 393 -11.94 7.46 4.88
CA ASN A 393 -11.72 6.07 5.29
C ASN A 393 -10.66 5.97 6.38
N ILE A 394 -9.55 6.71 6.21
CA ILE A 394 -8.39 6.72 7.11
C ILE A 394 -7.81 8.14 7.18
N VAL A 395 -6.90 8.36 8.12
CA VAL A 395 -6.17 9.62 8.24
C VAL A 395 -4.65 9.39 8.27
N SER A 396 -3.91 10.39 7.81
CA SER A 396 -2.45 10.44 7.86
C SER A 396 -1.97 11.87 8.13
N VAL A 397 -0.66 12.06 8.30
CA VAL A 397 -0.11 13.39 8.57
C VAL A 397 -0.30 14.30 7.35
N GLY A 398 -1.13 15.32 7.55
CA GLY A 398 -1.46 16.36 6.58
C GLY A 398 -1.30 17.77 7.15
N GLN A 399 -1.08 17.89 8.46
CA GLN A 399 -0.75 19.15 9.11
C GLN A 399 0.70 19.13 9.59
N GLY A 400 1.49 20.09 9.11
CA GLY A 400 2.92 20.13 9.36
C GLY A 400 3.70 19.05 8.60
N THR A 401 3.17 18.54 7.49
CA THR A 401 3.81 17.51 6.69
C THR A 401 5.12 18.00 6.11
N VAL A 402 6.18 17.23 6.27
CA VAL A 402 7.49 17.53 5.69
C VAL A 402 7.51 17.20 4.21
N LEU A 403 7.90 18.18 3.40
CA LEU A 403 7.92 18.17 1.94
C LEU A 403 9.32 18.58 1.44
N ALA A 404 9.65 18.29 0.19
CA ALA A 404 10.80 18.87 -0.47
C ALA A 404 10.38 20.15 -1.20
N ASN A 405 11.08 21.27 -0.94
CA ASN A 405 10.90 22.48 -1.73
C ASN A 405 11.59 22.36 -3.11
N THR A 406 11.53 23.40 -3.94
CA THR A 406 12.09 23.43 -5.31
C THR A 406 13.58 23.17 -5.43
N VAL A 407 14.34 23.37 -4.34
CA VAL A 407 15.78 23.11 -4.27
C VAL A 407 16.11 21.81 -3.51
N GLY A 408 15.09 21.02 -3.20
CA GLY A 408 15.22 19.74 -2.52
C GLY A 408 15.51 19.83 -1.02
N ALA A 409 15.38 21.01 -0.42
CA ALA A 409 15.44 21.17 1.02
C ALA A 409 14.10 20.82 1.67
N ALA A 410 14.16 20.34 2.93
CA ALA A 410 12.94 20.05 3.68
C ALA A 410 12.18 21.33 4.01
N THR A 411 10.88 21.30 3.80
CA THR A 411 9.91 22.33 4.16
C THR A 411 8.70 21.68 4.79
N SER A 412 7.73 22.44 5.28
CA SER A 412 6.52 21.89 5.86
C SER A 412 5.28 22.53 5.23
N GLY A 413 4.22 21.74 5.04
CA GLY A 413 2.95 22.19 4.49
C GLY A 413 1.75 21.57 5.18
N ASN A 414 0.56 22.16 4.92
CA ASN A 414 -0.73 21.71 5.44
C ASN A 414 -1.67 21.40 4.28
N GLY A 415 -2.31 20.23 4.31
CA GLY A 415 -3.31 19.82 3.33
C GLY A 415 -3.54 18.31 3.38
N THR A 416 -4.78 17.88 3.13
CA THR A 416 -5.08 16.47 2.85
C THR A 416 -4.38 15.99 1.59
N SER A 417 -3.98 16.92 0.73
CA SER A 417 -3.13 16.69 -0.44
C SER A 417 -1.78 16.04 -0.09
N PHE A 418 -1.28 16.25 1.13
CA PHE A 418 -0.03 15.67 1.61
C PHE A 418 -0.24 14.41 2.45
N SER A 419 -1.36 14.32 3.19
CA SER A 419 -1.69 13.11 3.95
C SER A 419 -1.95 11.92 3.04
N ASN A 420 -2.65 12.14 1.93
CA ASN A 420 -2.99 11.11 0.97
C ASN A 420 -1.73 10.41 0.37
N PRO A 421 -0.81 11.10 -0.30
CA PRO A 421 0.38 10.44 -0.85
C PRO A 421 1.30 9.89 0.25
N ASN A 422 1.41 10.55 1.41
CA ASN A 422 2.22 10.04 2.52
C ASN A 422 1.84 8.62 2.89
N ILE A 423 0.55 8.32 3.05
CA ILE A 423 0.11 6.96 3.40
C ILE A 423 0.06 6.03 2.18
N ALA A 424 -0.19 6.56 0.97
CA ALA A 424 -0.20 5.77 -0.26
C ALA A 424 1.13 5.05 -0.50
N GLY A 425 2.27 5.71 -0.20
CA GLY A 425 3.58 5.08 -0.29
C GLY A 425 3.75 3.92 0.70
N LEU A 426 3.25 4.02 1.92
CA LEU A 426 3.31 2.91 2.88
C LEU A 426 2.41 1.73 2.46
N ILE A 427 1.25 2.02 1.84
CA ILE A 427 0.39 0.98 1.25
C ILE A 427 1.11 0.29 0.09
N ALA A 428 1.85 1.03 -0.74
CA ALA A 428 2.68 0.45 -1.80
C ALA A 428 3.76 -0.49 -1.22
N CYS A 429 4.39 -0.15 -0.10
CA CYS A 429 5.35 -1.01 0.59
C CYS A 429 4.71 -2.28 1.15
N LEU A 430 3.51 -2.17 1.72
CA LEU A 430 2.75 -3.33 2.20
C LEU A 430 2.35 -4.25 1.05
N TRP A 431 1.86 -3.68 -0.06
CA TRP A 431 1.48 -4.46 -1.24
C TRP A 431 2.69 -5.12 -1.92
N GLN A 432 3.86 -4.46 -1.91
CA GLN A 432 5.13 -5.10 -2.32
C GLN A 432 5.42 -6.38 -1.52
N ALA A 433 5.14 -6.39 -0.22
CA ALA A 433 5.35 -7.57 0.64
C ALA A 433 4.34 -8.69 0.34
N PHE A 434 3.13 -8.34 -0.06
CA PHE A 434 2.01 -9.26 -0.25
C PHE A 434 1.33 -9.11 -1.62
N PRO A 435 2.05 -9.31 -2.75
CA PRO A 435 1.53 -9.08 -4.09
C PRO A 435 0.48 -10.10 -4.55
N GLU A 436 0.25 -11.15 -3.79
CA GLU A 436 -0.79 -12.16 -4.00
C GLU A 436 -2.19 -11.70 -3.57
N TYR A 437 -2.30 -10.66 -2.75
CA TYR A 437 -3.60 -10.11 -2.34
C TYR A 437 -4.09 -9.06 -3.32
N SER A 438 -5.41 -9.01 -3.50
CA SER A 438 -6.04 -7.99 -4.35
C SER A 438 -5.93 -6.59 -3.73
N ASN A 439 -6.19 -5.57 -4.54
CA ASN A 439 -6.24 -4.17 -4.10
C ASN A 439 -7.15 -3.98 -2.87
N MET A 440 -8.38 -4.50 -2.92
CA MET A 440 -9.34 -4.32 -1.82
C MET A 440 -8.98 -5.13 -0.58
N GLN A 441 -8.29 -6.28 -0.71
CA GLN A 441 -7.81 -7.05 0.42
C GLN A 441 -6.68 -6.31 1.17
N ILE A 442 -5.79 -5.64 0.45
CA ILE A 442 -4.75 -4.80 1.06
C ILE A 442 -5.40 -3.63 1.80
N ILE A 443 -6.37 -2.93 1.19
CA ILE A 443 -7.07 -1.80 1.82
C ILE A 443 -7.84 -2.24 3.05
N ASP A 444 -8.53 -3.37 3.00
CA ASP A 444 -9.26 -3.93 4.15
C ASP A 444 -8.34 -4.16 5.36
N GLU A 445 -7.14 -4.74 5.13
CA GLU A 445 -6.17 -4.95 6.21
C GLU A 445 -5.54 -3.65 6.73
N VAL A 446 -5.33 -2.66 5.86
CA VAL A 446 -4.90 -1.33 6.28
C VAL A 446 -5.93 -0.67 7.17
N GLN A 447 -7.21 -0.69 6.79
CA GLN A 447 -8.31 -0.14 7.59
C GLN A 447 -8.47 -0.88 8.93
N LYS A 448 -8.43 -2.23 8.93
CA LYS A 448 -8.47 -3.06 10.15
C LYS A 448 -7.33 -2.78 11.12
N SER A 449 -6.18 -2.38 10.62
CA SER A 449 -5.02 -2.05 11.46
C SER A 449 -5.16 -0.72 12.20
N ALA A 450 -6.08 0.14 11.75
CA ALA A 450 -6.24 1.51 12.24
C ALA A 450 -6.78 1.57 13.68
N HIS A 451 -6.38 2.60 14.42
CA HIS A 451 -6.62 2.70 15.86
C HIS A 451 -8.08 2.89 16.27
N LYS A 452 -8.95 3.31 15.35
CA LYS A 452 -10.40 3.50 15.58
C LYS A 452 -11.24 2.49 14.79
N PHE A 453 -10.69 1.40 14.31
CA PHE A 453 -11.43 0.45 13.47
C PHE A 453 -12.74 -0.04 14.10
N SER A 454 -12.75 -0.29 15.41
CA SER A 454 -13.96 -0.73 16.14
C SER A 454 -14.95 0.40 16.49
N THR A 455 -14.52 1.66 16.42
CA THR A 455 -15.30 2.84 16.79
C THR A 455 -15.01 3.99 15.82
N PRO A 456 -15.29 3.82 14.51
CA PRO A 456 -15.01 4.84 13.50
C PRO A 456 -15.91 6.07 13.69
N ASP A 457 -15.48 7.21 13.16
CA ASP A 457 -16.26 8.45 13.14
C ASP A 457 -16.03 9.25 11.85
N ASP A 458 -16.85 10.28 11.63
CA ASP A 458 -16.86 11.08 10.40
C ASP A 458 -15.67 12.05 10.27
N ARG A 459 -14.76 12.12 11.24
CA ARG A 459 -13.56 12.95 11.20
C ARG A 459 -12.31 12.11 10.88
N TYR A 460 -12.18 10.98 11.58
CA TYR A 460 -11.01 10.08 11.46
C TYR A 460 -11.25 8.88 10.53
N GLY A 461 -12.52 8.59 10.19
CA GLY A 461 -12.84 7.31 9.62
C GLY A 461 -12.45 6.16 10.55
N TYR A 462 -11.75 5.17 10.03
CA TYR A 462 -11.15 4.10 10.85
C TYR A 462 -9.92 4.57 11.64
N GLY A 463 -9.43 5.78 11.39
CA GLY A 463 -8.30 6.38 12.11
C GLY A 463 -6.95 6.21 11.41
N ILE A 464 -5.88 6.26 12.20
CA ILE A 464 -4.49 6.15 11.76
C ILE A 464 -4.13 4.67 11.61
N PRO A 465 -3.84 4.17 10.40
CA PRO A 465 -3.39 2.80 10.17
C PRO A 465 -2.02 2.50 10.78
N ASN A 466 -1.82 1.24 11.17
CA ASN A 466 -0.57 0.72 11.70
C ASN A 466 -0.03 -0.38 10.77
N PHE A 467 1.05 -0.12 10.05
CA PHE A 467 1.55 -1.03 9.03
C PHE A 467 2.22 -2.29 9.57
N LYS A 468 2.73 -2.26 10.79
CA LYS A 468 3.22 -3.46 11.46
C LYS A 468 2.09 -4.42 11.80
N LYS A 469 0.95 -3.90 12.29
CA LYS A 469 -0.26 -4.71 12.52
C LYS A 469 -0.81 -5.29 11.21
N ALA A 470 -0.93 -4.45 10.16
CA ALA A 470 -1.40 -4.89 8.85
C ALA A 470 -0.50 -5.98 8.26
N PHE A 471 0.83 -5.82 8.36
CA PHE A 471 1.80 -6.82 7.92
C PHE A 471 1.61 -8.15 8.65
N TYR A 472 1.49 -8.14 9.98
CA TYR A 472 1.28 -9.39 10.72
C TYR A 472 -0.07 -10.04 10.42
N SER A 473 -1.12 -9.27 10.20
CA SER A 473 -2.42 -9.80 9.78
C SER A 473 -2.31 -10.55 8.44
N LEU A 474 -1.68 -9.94 7.42
CA LEU A 474 -1.46 -10.57 6.13
C LEU A 474 -0.51 -11.78 6.21
N LEU A 475 0.51 -11.71 7.06
CA LEU A 475 1.40 -12.83 7.32
C LEU A 475 0.63 -14.03 7.90
N HIS A 476 -0.24 -13.80 8.89
CA HIS A 476 -1.12 -14.84 9.43
C HIS A 476 -2.08 -15.41 8.37
N ARG A 477 -2.64 -14.60 7.51
CA ARG A 477 -3.53 -15.07 6.42
C ARG A 477 -2.81 -15.93 5.38
N SER A 478 -1.52 -15.70 5.16
CA SER A 478 -0.68 -16.51 4.25
C SER A 478 -0.10 -17.75 4.90
N PHE A 479 -0.28 -17.92 6.22
CA PHE A 479 0.22 -19.04 6.99
C PHE A 479 -0.77 -20.22 6.95
N ALA A 480 -0.23 -21.43 6.82
CA ALA A 480 -0.98 -22.66 7.00
C ALA A 480 -0.11 -23.69 7.75
N ALA A 481 -0.71 -24.48 8.62
CA ALA A 481 -0.01 -25.54 9.32
C ALA A 481 -0.90 -26.78 9.50
N SER A 482 -0.25 -27.93 9.56
CA SER A 482 -0.86 -29.21 9.92
C SER A 482 0.03 -29.97 10.91
N VAL A 483 -0.60 -30.76 11.74
CA VAL A 483 0.06 -31.65 12.68
C VAL A 483 -0.52 -33.05 12.53
N SER A 484 0.35 -34.05 12.42
CA SER A 484 -0.01 -35.45 12.38
C SER A 484 0.86 -36.23 13.37
N SER A 485 0.30 -37.21 14.01
CA SER A 485 1.01 -38.11 14.95
C SER A 485 0.89 -39.55 14.51
N ALA A 486 1.98 -40.25 14.48
CA ALA A 486 2.04 -41.70 14.23
C ALA A 486 2.91 -42.32 15.34
N GLY A 487 2.24 -43.01 16.27
CA GLY A 487 2.90 -43.48 17.48
C GLY A 487 3.50 -42.31 18.27
N CYS A 488 4.76 -42.48 18.67
CA CYS A 488 5.50 -41.47 19.42
C CYS A 488 6.16 -40.40 18.55
N THR A 489 5.84 -40.32 17.27
CA THR A 489 6.40 -39.29 16.36
C THR A 489 5.32 -38.33 15.89
N THR A 490 5.51 -37.06 16.20
CA THR A 490 4.65 -35.97 15.70
C THR A 490 5.36 -35.26 14.58
N THR A 491 4.69 -35.12 13.45
CA THR A 491 5.15 -34.31 12.30
C THR A 491 4.35 -33.02 12.26
N ILE A 492 5.06 -31.90 12.31
CA ILE A 492 4.53 -30.55 12.20
C ILE A 492 4.98 -30.03 10.83
N GLU A 493 4.02 -29.67 9.98
CA GLU A 493 4.26 -29.09 8.68
C GLU A 493 3.63 -27.72 8.61
N TRP A 494 4.31 -26.76 7.98
CA TRP A 494 3.75 -25.43 7.78
C TRP A 494 4.27 -24.78 6.51
N THR A 495 3.47 -23.81 6.02
CA THR A 495 3.87 -22.86 5.00
C THR A 495 3.77 -21.47 5.58
N SER A 496 4.74 -20.61 5.31
CA SER A 496 4.79 -19.22 5.74
C SER A 496 5.65 -18.39 4.80
N LYS A 497 5.41 -17.08 4.75
CA LYS A 497 6.32 -16.16 4.06
C LYS A 497 7.49 -15.81 4.96
N ASP A 498 8.67 -15.87 4.41
CA ASP A 498 9.91 -15.55 5.13
C ASP A 498 11.04 -15.14 4.19
N THR A 499 12.09 -14.63 4.82
CA THR A 499 13.44 -14.48 4.24
C THR A 499 14.44 -15.23 5.10
N ARG A 500 15.67 -15.44 4.58
CA ARG A 500 16.76 -16.11 5.30
C ARG A 500 17.13 -15.43 6.64
N SER A 501 16.83 -14.15 6.82
CA SER A 501 17.04 -13.42 8.07
C SER A 501 15.97 -13.70 9.14
N MET A 502 14.84 -14.29 8.75
CA MET A 502 13.75 -14.67 9.67
C MET A 502 13.97 -16.07 10.22
N ARG A 503 13.39 -16.33 11.38
CA ARG A 503 13.63 -17.59 12.09
C ARG A 503 12.35 -18.13 12.70
N TYR A 504 12.15 -19.45 12.60
CA TYR A 504 11.08 -20.15 13.29
C TYR A 504 11.60 -20.78 14.58
N ILE A 505 10.79 -20.71 15.63
CA ILE A 505 11.02 -21.37 16.92
C ILE A 505 9.81 -22.26 17.17
N LEU A 506 10.04 -23.58 17.16
CA LEU A 506 9.05 -24.57 17.57
C LEU A 506 9.24 -24.87 19.03
N GLU A 507 8.16 -24.71 19.78
CA GLU A 507 8.12 -25.00 21.22
C GLU A 507 7.07 -26.07 21.51
N ARG A 508 7.29 -26.85 22.57
CA ARG A 508 6.40 -27.88 23.05
C ARG A 508 6.16 -27.69 24.54
N LYS A 509 4.96 -28.04 25.01
CA LYS A 509 4.64 -28.18 26.43
C LYS A 509 3.90 -29.51 26.66
N MET A 510 4.42 -30.35 27.49
CA MET A 510 3.78 -31.57 28.01
C MET A 510 3.06 -31.24 29.32
N GLU A 511 2.18 -32.12 29.82
CA GLU A 511 1.49 -31.90 31.10
C GLU A 511 2.46 -31.78 32.28
N SER A 512 3.56 -32.50 32.23
CA SER A 512 4.63 -32.50 33.26
C SER A 512 5.50 -31.23 33.20
N ASP A 513 5.44 -30.46 32.12
CA ASP A 513 6.29 -29.29 31.93
C ASP A 513 5.72 -28.06 32.66
N THR A 514 6.55 -27.29 33.34
CA THR A 514 6.18 -26.01 33.97
C THR A 514 5.96 -24.89 32.94
N GLY A 515 6.49 -25.05 31.74
CA GLY A 515 6.41 -24.07 30.64
C GLY A 515 6.70 -24.67 29.26
N PHE A 516 6.69 -23.83 28.23
CA PHE A 516 7.07 -24.27 26.90
C PHE A 516 8.59 -24.52 26.80
N VAL A 517 8.96 -25.64 26.21
CA VAL A 517 10.34 -26.03 25.93
C VAL A 517 10.60 -25.90 24.45
N LYS A 518 11.68 -25.22 24.07
CA LYS A 518 12.12 -25.09 22.69
C LYS A 518 12.58 -26.45 22.15
N VAL A 519 11.96 -26.95 21.09
CA VAL A 519 12.30 -28.24 20.47
C VAL A 519 13.06 -28.08 19.15
N ALA A 520 12.85 -26.96 18.43
CA ALA A 520 13.60 -26.69 17.21
C ALA A 520 13.72 -25.20 16.94
N THR A 521 14.75 -24.84 16.17
CA THR A 521 14.93 -23.55 15.53
C THR A 521 15.24 -23.81 14.05
N LEU A 522 14.51 -23.16 13.14
CA LEU A 522 14.71 -23.28 11.70
C LEU A 522 14.85 -21.88 11.13
N ASP A 523 15.87 -21.67 10.31
CA ASP A 523 16.04 -20.41 9.59
C ASP A 523 15.18 -20.38 8.33
N GLY A 524 14.78 -19.19 7.87
CA GLY A 524 14.07 -19.00 6.62
C GLY A 524 14.91 -19.47 5.43
N LYS A 525 14.25 -19.83 4.31
CA LYS A 525 14.91 -20.55 3.22
C LYS A 525 15.48 -19.65 2.12
N THR A 526 14.91 -18.47 1.91
CA THR A 526 15.17 -17.68 0.71
C THR A 526 15.58 -16.25 1.04
N ASP A 527 16.31 -15.58 0.12
CA ASP A 527 16.70 -14.18 0.29
C ASP A 527 15.57 -13.21 -0.07
N SER A 528 14.56 -13.67 -0.82
CA SER A 528 13.35 -12.91 -1.14
C SER A 528 12.17 -13.37 -0.29
N PHE A 529 11.35 -12.41 0.16
CA PHE A 529 10.16 -12.67 0.97
C PHE A 529 9.08 -13.38 0.14
N LYS A 530 8.98 -14.68 0.32
CA LYS A 530 8.03 -15.54 -0.40
C LYS A 530 7.57 -16.72 0.45
N LEU A 531 6.54 -17.40 -0.02
CA LEU A 531 5.99 -18.58 0.64
C LEU A 531 6.98 -19.75 0.56
N ASN A 532 7.31 -20.33 1.70
CA ASN A 532 8.16 -21.49 1.85
C ASN A 532 7.48 -22.56 2.69
N THR A 533 7.80 -23.83 2.43
CA THR A 533 7.25 -24.99 3.15
C THR A 533 8.30 -25.61 4.05
N TYR A 534 7.89 -26.00 5.25
CA TYR A 534 8.71 -26.58 6.30
C TYR A 534 8.06 -27.85 6.83
N SER A 535 8.89 -28.76 7.34
CA SER A 535 8.45 -29.94 8.05
C SER A 535 9.43 -30.23 9.19
N TYR A 536 8.91 -30.54 10.37
CA TYR A 536 9.70 -30.97 11.52
C TYR A 536 9.08 -32.21 12.15
N LYS A 537 9.93 -33.18 12.46
CA LYS A 537 9.52 -34.41 13.17
C LYS A 537 10.02 -34.36 14.59
N ASP A 538 9.10 -34.33 15.52
CA ASP A 538 9.39 -34.45 16.97
C ASP A 538 9.10 -35.86 17.44
N VAL A 539 10.05 -36.44 18.14
CA VAL A 539 9.86 -37.76 18.82
C VAL A 539 9.55 -37.49 20.26
N LEU A 540 8.35 -37.86 20.63
CA LEU A 540 7.84 -37.68 21.98
C LEU A 540 8.28 -38.79 22.89
N ILE A 541 8.37 -38.42 24.16
CA ILE A 541 8.71 -39.36 25.25
C ILE A 541 7.76 -39.04 26.39
N SER A 542 6.94 -40.01 26.74
CA SER A 542 5.94 -39.89 27.80
C SER A 542 5.75 -41.23 28.50
N GLY A 543 5.64 -41.19 29.82
CA GLY A 543 5.30 -42.33 30.64
C GLY A 543 3.81 -42.60 30.76
N SER A 544 2.97 -41.73 30.20
CA SER A 544 1.52 -41.85 30.31
C SER A 544 0.86 -41.95 28.93
N PRO A 545 -0.06 -42.89 28.70
CA PRO A 545 -0.95 -42.84 27.57
C PRO A 545 -1.95 -41.68 27.78
N ASN A 546 -2.43 -41.09 26.73
CA ASN A 546 -3.38 -39.96 26.72
C ASN A 546 -2.83 -38.63 27.23
N GLU A 547 -1.50 -38.48 27.38
CA GLU A 547 -0.89 -37.21 27.74
C GLU A 547 -1.15 -36.17 26.64
N GLN A 548 -1.54 -34.96 27.05
CA GLN A 548 -1.68 -33.82 26.13
C GLN A 548 -0.34 -33.15 25.89
N VAL A 549 -0.09 -32.87 24.60
CA VAL A 549 1.10 -32.16 24.13
C VAL A 549 0.69 -30.91 23.34
N VAL A 550 1.07 -29.75 23.84
CA VAL A 550 0.79 -28.50 23.18
C VAL A 550 2.02 -28.05 22.38
N TYR A 551 1.86 -27.84 21.09
CA TYR A 551 2.88 -27.25 20.23
C TYR A 551 2.57 -25.77 19.97
N ARG A 552 3.63 -24.95 19.94
CA ARG A 552 3.57 -23.56 19.59
C ARG A 552 4.68 -23.22 18.60
N LEU A 553 4.30 -22.66 17.43
CA LEU A 553 5.23 -22.18 16.42
C LEU A 553 5.28 -20.66 16.45
N LYS A 554 6.47 -20.13 16.64
CA LYS A 554 6.76 -18.70 16.57
C LYS A 554 7.60 -18.38 15.35
N GLN A 555 7.43 -17.17 14.78
CA GLN A 555 8.33 -16.61 13.77
C GLN A 555 8.96 -15.32 14.32
N ASN A 556 10.27 -15.25 14.33
CA ASN A 556 11.02 -14.03 14.56
C ASN A 556 11.13 -13.32 13.21
N VAL A 557 10.39 -12.23 13.05
CA VAL A 557 10.37 -11.41 11.84
C VAL A 557 11.54 -10.42 11.84
N THR A 558 11.87 -9.89 13.02
CA THR A 558 13.09 -9.11 13.31
C THR A 558 13.82 -9.72 14.50
N ALA A 559 15.00 -9.20 14.83
CA ALA A 559 15.75 -9.67 15.99
C ALA A 559 14.93 -9.58 17.30
N ASP A 560 14.13 -8.53 17.44
CA ASP A 560 13.41 -8.21 18.67
C ASP A 560 11.91 -8.53 18.62
N THR A 561 11.40 -8.99 17.47
CA THR A 561 9.96 -9.20 17.29
C THR A 561 9.65 -10.64 16.93
N SER A 562 8.92 -11.32 17.83
CA SER A 562 8.45 -12.68 17.65
C SER A 562 6.91 -12.70 17.62
N VAL A 563 6.34 -13.36 16.61
CA VAL A 563 4.90 -13.57 16.49
C VAL A 563 4.56 -15.04 16.61
N ILE A 564 3.50 -15.38 17.37
CA ILE A 564 2.98 -16.74 17.43
C ILE A 564 2.12 -16.94 16.19
N LEU A 565 2.54 -17.86 15.31
CA LEU A 565 1.80 -18.20 14.10
C LEU A 565 0.78 -19.31 14.33
N TYR A 566 1.10 -20.25 15.21
CA TYR A 566 0.28 -21.45 15.40
C TYR A 566 0.39 -21.99 16.82
N THR A 567 -0.72 -22.47 17.33
CA THR A 567 -0.77 -23.27 18.58
C THR A 567 -1.75 -24.41 18.37
N THR A 568 -1.34 -25.62 18.71
CA THR A 568 -2.18 -26.81 18.60
C THR A 568 -1.92 -27.77 19.74
N THR A 569 -2.90 -28.63 20.07
CA THR A 569 -2.80 -29.67 21.05
C THR A 569 -3.01 -31.01 20.37
N ILE A 570 -2.15 -31.97 20.67
CA ILE A 570 -2.33 -33.39 20.32
C ILE A 570 -2.46 -34.21 21.55
N GLN A 571 -3.05 -35.41 21.44
CA GLN A 571 -3.12 -36.39 22.49
C GLN A 571 -2.32 -37.63 22.08
N LEU A 572 -1.44 -38.09 22.94
CA LEU A 572 -0.70 -39.31 22.70
C LEU A 572 -1.63 -40.52 22.84
N THR A 573 -1.51 -41.48 21.94
CA THR A 573 -2.34 -42.69 21.92
C THR A 573 -1.65 -43.89 22.61
N GLU A 574 -0.37 -43.76 22.94
CA GLU A 574 0.45 -44.81 23.50
C GLU A 574 1.52 -44.27 24.46
N ILE A 575 2.08 -45.13 25.27
CA ILE A 575 3.24 -44.83 26.14
C ILE A 575 4.48 -44.69 25.25
N CYS A 576 5.13 -43.56 25.29
CA CYS A 576 6.30 -43.22 24.49
C CYS A 576 7.58 -43.36 25.33
N SER A 577 8.07 -44.59 25.52
CA SER A 577 9.28 -44.86 26.26
C SER A 577 10.53 -44.85 25.38
N LEU A 578 11.56 -44.13 25.77
CA LEU A 578 12.85 -44.13 25.08
C LEU A 578 13.68 -45.37 25.43
N GLY A 579 13.38 -46.02 26.55
CA GLY A 579 14.31 -46.98 27.12
C GLY A 579 15.67 -46.30 27.38
N ASP A 580 16.76 -47.09 27.37
CA ASP A 580 18.12 -46.56 27.52
C ASP A 580 18.68 -46.04 26.16
N ARG A 581 18.08 -45.01 25.59
CA ARG A 581 18.45 -44.46 24.28
C ARG A 581 18.81 -42.97 24.35
N LEU A 582 19.57 -42.54 23.35
CA LEU A 582 19.94 -41.15 23.15
C LEU A 582 19.38 -40.61 21.82
N ILE A 583 18.66 -39.52 21.88
CA ILE A 583 18.26 -38.73 20.71
C ILE A 583 19.01 -37.39 20.72
N VAL A 584 19.62 -37.03 19.62
CA VAL A 584 20.33 -35.75 19.43
C VAL A 584 19.84 -35.08 18.19
N ARG A 585 19.42 -33.82 18.29
CA ARG A 585 18.88 -33.02 17.18
C ARG A 585 19.17 -31.53 17.35
N PRO A 586 19.26 -30.77 16.24
CA PRO A 586 19.44 -31.27 14.89
C PRO A 586 20.84 -31.89 14.70
N ASN A 587 20.98 -32.75 13.70
CA ASN A 587 22.28 -33.18 13.18
C ASN A 587 22.14 -33.40 11.67
N PRO A 588 22.73 -32.56 10.83
CA PRO A 588 23.66 -31.47 11.17
C PRO A 588 23.00 -30.34 11.97
N PHE A 589 23.81 -29.62 12.77
CA PHE A 589 23.39 -28.52 13.63
C PHE A 589 24.01 -27.18 13.20
N GLN A 590 23.41 -26.06 13.64
CA GLN A 590 23.90 -24.70 13.40
C GLN A 590 24.12 -23.93 14.71
N ASN A 591 23.05 -23.64 15.46
CA ASN A 591 23.09 -22.76 16.62
C ASN A 591 23.05 -23.50 17.97
N ASP A 592 22.34 -24.61 18.03
CA ASP A 592 22.17 -25.41 19.26
C ASP A 592 22.19 -26.90 18.94
N ILE A 593 22.61 -27.69 19.91
CA ILE A 593 22.41 -29.14 19.95
C ILE A 593 21.43 -29.43 21.09
N ASN A 594 20.30 -30.02 20.77
CA ASN A 594 19.36 -30.51 21.79
C ASN A 594 19.45 -32.04 21.86
N PHE A 595 19.58 -32.59 23.05
CA PHE A 595 19.50 -34.02 23.19
C PHE A 595 18.59 -34.46 24.34
N VAL A 596 18.08 -35.65 24.20
CA VAL A 596 17.29 -36.32 25.19
C VAL A 596 17.96 -37.69 25.50
N LEU A 597 18.28 -37.90 26.73
CA LEU A 597 18.77 -39.19 27.26
C LEU A 597 17.63 -39.86 27.98
N GLY A 598 17.18 -41.01 27.49
CA GLY A 598 16.34 -41.92 28.26
C GLY A 598 17.21 -42.78 29.18
N SER A 599 16.76 -43.03 30.39
CA SER A 599 17.39 -43.98 31.30
C SER A 599 16.34 -44.71 32.12
N SER A 600 16.43 -46.04 32.16
CA SER A 600 15.57 -46.88 32.98
C SER A 600 15.95 -46.85 34.47
N THR A 601 17.13 -46.31 34.80
CA THR A 601 17.67 -46.20 36.16
C THR A 601 18.14 -44.77 36.45
N ALA A 602 18.25 -44.43 37.74
CA ALA A 602 18.86 -43.17 38.14
C ALA A 602 20.35 -43.13 37.78
N ILE A 603 20.83 -42.01 37.22
CA ILE A 603 22.25 -41.78 36.95
C ILE A 603 22.74 -40.75 37.97
N SER A 604 23.51 -41.19 38.94
CA SER A 604 23.96 -40.34 40.05
C SER A 604 25.12 -39.40 39.68
N LYS A 605 25.90 -39.74 38.66
CA LYS A 605 27.04 -38.94 38.17
C LYS A 605 27.04 -38.84 36.65
N LEU A 606 26.03 -38.11 36.12
CA LEU A 606 25.91 -37.82 34.70
C LEU A 606 26.95 -36.79 34.29
N SER A 607 27.78 -37.13 33.31
CA SER A 607 28.69 -36.21 32.65
C SER A 607 28.40 -36.16 31.15
N VAL A 608 28.19 -34.96 30.61
CA VAL A 608 27.99 -34.70 29.19
C VAL A 608 29.13 -33.82 28.68
N SER A 609 29.80 -34.24 27.62
CA SER A 609 30.88 -33.46 27.00
C SER A 609 30.72 -33.39 25.50
N LEU A 610 31.00 -32.22 24.93
CA LEU A 610 31.15 -32.00 23.48
C LEU A 610 32.62 -31.71 23.21
N THR A 611 33.24 -32.51 22.34
CA THR A 611 34.66 -32.38 21.97
C THR A 611 34.81 -32.16 20.47
N ASP A 612 35.88 -31.45 20.05
CA ASP A 612 36.31 -31.41 18.68
C ASP A 612 37.03 -32.71 18.28
N MET A 613 37.40 -32.87 17.01
CA MET A 613 38.10 -34.05 16.50
C MET A 613 39.53 -34.20 17.05
N GLY A 614 40.10 -33.13 17.61
CA GLY A 614 41.37 -33.13 18.32
C GLY A 614 41.26 -33.57 19.80
N GLY A 615 40.05 -33.84 20.28
CA GLY A 615 39.80 -34.29 21.67
C GLY A 615 39.68 -33.13 22.67
N ARG A 616 39.72 -31.84 22.25
CA ARG A 616 39.54 -30.69 23.12
C ARG A 616 38.08 -30.57 23.54
N THR A 617 37.79 -30.50 24.83
CA THR A 617 36.44 -30.30 25.36
C THR A 617 36.02 -28.86 25.19
N LEU A 618 34.91 -28.66 24.53
CA LEU A 618 34.33 -27.35 24.19
C LEU A 618 33.10 -27.04 25.07
N TYR A 619 32.42 -28.07 25.52
CA TYR A 619 31.30 -27.97 26.47
C TYR A 619 31.35 -29.11 27.45
N ARG A 620 30.97 -28.85 28.71
CA ARG A 620 30.84 -29.85 29.77
C ARG A 620 29.67 -29.52 30.68
N TYR A 621 28.88 -30.55 30.96
CA TYR A 621 27.83 -30.55 31.96
C TYR A 621 28.07 -31.72 32.94
N GLU A 622 27.86 -31.46 34.21
CA GLU A 622 27.89 -32.50 35.26
C GLU A 622 26.65 -32.36 36.16
N GLY A 623 26.00 -33.48 36.47
CA GLY A 623 24.79 -33.52 37.26
C GLY A 623 24.34 -34.94 37.61
N SER A 624 23.06 -35.07 37.86
CA SER A 624 22.40 -36.38 38.08
C SER A 624 21.05 -36.39 37.38
N THR A 625 20.50 -37.54 37.10
CA THR A 625 19.14 -37.70 36.59
C THR A 625 18.42 -38.84 37.27
N LEU A 626 17.12 -38.69 37.45
CA LEU A 626 16.23 -39.76 37.90
C LEU A 626 15.89 -40.69 36.72
N PRO A 627 15.31 -41.89 36.97
CA PRO A 627 14.75 -42.69 35.90
C PRO A 627 13.76 -41.85 35.07
N GLY A 628 13.83 -41.98 33.75
CA GLY A 628 13.03 -41.19 32.81
C GLY A 628 13.91 -40.50 31.79
N ASN A 629 13.53 -39.27 31.41
CA ASN A 629 14.16 -38.53 30.33
C ASN A 629 14.90 -37.32 30.88
N PHE A 630 16.15 -37.15 30.48
CA PHE A 630 16.96 -35.98 30.76
C PHE A 630 17.16 -35.16 29.49
N TYR A 631 16.86 -33.88 29.57
CA TYR A 631 16.94 -32.94 28.47
C TYR A 631 18.09 -31.97 28.69
N LEU A 632 18.89 -31.71 27.64
CA LEU A 632 19.93 -30.68 27.68
C LEU A 632 20.06 -30.02 26.32
N SER A 633 20.14 -28.67 26.33
CA SER A 633 20.46 -27.85 25.15
C SER A 633 21.89 -27.31 25.29
N ILE A 634 22.70 -27.54 24.28
CA ILE A 634 24.10 -27.07 24.22
C ILE A 634 24.17 -25.92 23.21
N PRO A 635 24.44 -24.68 23.63
CA PRO A 635 24.64 -23.55 22.71
C PRO A 635 25.93 -23.75 21.93
N THR A 636 25.87 -23.56 20.62
CA THR A 636 26.99 -23.84 19.71
C THR A 636 27.32 -22.71 18.76
N GLN A 637 26.80 -21.50 18.99
CA GLN A 637 27.02 -20.33 18.10
C GLN A 637 28.52 -20.01 17.96
N SER A 638 29.31 -20.20 19.03
CA SER A 638 30.75 -19.93 19.03
C SER A 638 31.62 -21.00 18.34
N LEU A 639 31.03 -22.13 17.93
CA LEU A 639 31.77 -23.20 17.33
C LEU A 639 31.94 -22.99 15.83
N SER A 640 33.09 -23.39 15.25
CA SER A 640 33.33 -23.40 13.81
C SER A 640 32.58 -24.55 13.10
N ALA A 641 32.34 -24.42 11.80
CA ALA A 641 31.85 -25.57 11.02
C ALA A 641 32.81 -26.72 11.08
N GLY A 642 32.27 -27.94 11.25
CA GLY A 642 33.12 -29.11 11.40
C GLY A 642 32.43 -30.28 12.12
N MET A 643 33.24 -31.29 12.49
CA MET A 643 32.77 -32.48 13.16
C MET A 643 33.08 -32.40 14.66
N TYR A 644 32.13 -32.90 15.48
CA TYR A 644 32.19 -32.90 16.93
C TYR A 644 31.71 -34.24 17.46
N ILE A 645 32.15 -34.61 18.68
CA ILE A 645 31.73 -35.80 19.37
C ILE A 645 31.02 -35.44 20.66
N LEU A 646 29.73 -35.78 20.76
CA LEU A 646 28.98 -35.74 22.01
C LEU A 646 29.18 -37.06 22.76
N THR A 647 29.66 -36.99 23.99
CA THR A 647 29.84 -38.15 24.87
C THR A 647 29.08 -37.98 26.17
N ILE A 648 28.31 -38.99 26.53
CA ILE A 648 27.54 -39.07 27.77
C ILE A 648 28.07 -40.22 28.62
N ARG A 649 28.33 -39.95 29.90
CA ARG A 649 28.88 -40.91 30.83
C ARG A 649 28.07 -40.97 32.14
N ASP A 650 28.01 -42.15 32.72
CA ASP A 650 27.72 -42.35 34.14
C ASP A 650 29.04 -42.67 34.84
N SER A 651 29.46 -41.75 35.71
CA SER A 651 30.80 -41.86 36.34
C SER A 651 31.91 -42.02 35.29
N LYS A 652 32.55 -43.19 35.23
CA LYS A 652 33.59 -43.51 34.24
C LYS A 652 33.09 -44.26 33.01
N LYS A 653 31.87 -44.82 33.05
CA LYS A 653 31.30 -45.62 31.98
C LYS A 653 30.69 -44.73 30.90
N ILE A 654 31.07 -44.92 29.64
CA ILE A 654 30.41 -44.28 28.51
C ILE A 654 29.05 -44.94 28.27
N LEU A 655 27.99 -44.18 28.39
CA LEU A 655 26.63 -44.60 28.06
C LEU A 655 26.38 -44.45 26.55
N HIS A 656 26.70 -43.26 26.03
CA HIS A 656 26.50 -42.96 24.62
C HIS A 656 27.64 -42.08 24.06
N SER A 657 27.94 -42.27 22.77
CA SER A 657 28.80 -41.40 21.99
C SER A 657 28.20 -41.21 20.62
N ARG A 658 28.15 -39.93 20.13
CA ARG A 658 27.57 -39.57 18.84
C ARG A 658 28.44 -38.55 18.11
N LYS A 659 28.66 -38.81 16.82
CA LYS A 659 29.28 -37.86 15.90
C LYS A 659 28.25 -36.86 15.42
N LEU A 660 28.56 -35.58 15.50
CA LEU A 660 27.71 -34.48 15.14
C LEU A 660 28.42 -33.60 14.10
N VAL A 661 27.68 -33.00 13.20
CA VAL A 661 28.20 -32.16 12.15
C VAL A 661 27.63 -30.76 12.27
N LYS A 662 28.50 -29.74 12.41
CA LYS A 662 28.12 -28.34 12.33
C LYS A 662 28.27 -27.87 10.91
N GLN A 663 27.16 -27.31 10.38
CA GLN A 663 27.18 -26.63 9.07
C GLN A 663 27.64 -25.18 9.22
N SER A 664 28.33 -24.65 8.21
CA SER A 664 28.54 -23.21 8.07
C SER A 664 27.20 -22.49 7.88
N LEU A 665 27.09 -21.31 8.48
CA LEU A 665 25.98 -20.41 8.19
C LEU A 665 25.96 -19.98 6.74
#